data_03aa3fe67b97f8ca6a572317b7e85508
#
_entry.id   03aa3fe67b97f8ca6a572317b7e85508
#
_cell.length_a   1.000
_cell.length_b   1.000
_cell.length_c   1.000
_cell.angle_alpha   90.00
_cell.angle_beta   90.00
_cell.angle_gamma   90.00
#
_symmetry.space_group_name_H-M   'P 1'
#
loop_
_entity.id
_entity.type
_entity.pdbx_description
1 polymer ?
#
loop_
_entity_poly.entity_id
_entity_poly.type
_entity_poly.pdbx_seq_one_letter_code
_entity_poly.pdbx_strand_id
1 'polypeptide(L)'
;MSYSLRFFIMTKRILVGIAILLSAPLLQAADVPTPAGFLTGDFMSTVEAITPITDNVPDTLTLQEVTVNAVFSSPKNSPLRLSEIDSETLKARASSRTYPELLKGIPGVYATAETGSYGDAKFNIRGFGQENIAVLLNGIPISGLTSGNMFWNNWMGLADATYAIQLQKGVGASMLSDGSVGGSVNIITSTSGDRLGMDAGMYASHYGTYKGYLSVSSGLLPKGWALSLMASYVGGKGYVQATDVSAFSYMLNVSKRFGNEHTLLFTALGSPERHDQRSQRLSWEDVQTYGRDYNKNWGVRSGEPYNISRNNYFKPYFTLQHIWNGEKLSMKNSIYLAIGSGGGRWTETKGKSILSHLSQGQIDWTEVEKTNLSGDQSYLPLYAPAGMAATNILSDFMAGHTQAGAIASAEYRLTQGWTVGGGLHYQYYSTWEHERITDLLGADFWYEDYAGKSLAGLAGRDPYKRVGDYIRTNNGKVTHHGTAYLTASYQSEKLSANVGLSGFGSLNRRWDKYNYTGADIWSEAAKGLGASVKGGVLWKPAYGHSIYVNGGWYSRLPYPSVWFSSGNNEITENVRNERNALGELGYRFAWNRGGVEVTGYVAYWKNKSMMSDPYKQADAIGVTKYMVTGLDALHYGVEAEAFYKPAEWVKLSAYASLGDWRWKNDVEAVIYDNYSDNQVGTVGVYADGLPVGGAPQTQVGASAQFTIPGGFSVCAQWQFNDRMYAEFDPVTRTSSDDRSPSYRIPSYHLLGATLQWSGVIGKVAGKCEQVGTAARTGGFGAGKGCRLTVFVTGDNLLDTIYIERGKDGAAHDLASFRGYWGFGRNFSFGLRFSL
;
A
#
# COMPACT_ATOMS: atom_id res chain seq x y z
N MET A 1 21.74 -21.07 0.71
CA MET A 1 22.02 -21.35 -0.72
C MET A 1 21.17 -22.46 -1.35
N SER A 2 20.67 -23.45 -0.62
CA SER A 2 19.92 -24.59 -1.24
C SER A 2 18.43 -24.30 -1.53
N TYR A 3 17.77 -23.42 -0.82
CA TYR A 3 16.33 -23.12 -1.03
C TYR A 3 16.04 -22.16 -2.18
N SER A 4 16.89 -21.14 -2.37
CA SER A 4 16.68 -20.17 -3.45
C SER A 4 16.95 -20.76 -4.85
N LEU A 5 17.91 -21.69 -4.94
CA LEU A 5 18.24 -22.34 -6.21
C LEU A 5 17.15 -23.32 -6.66
N ARG A 6 16.52 -24.04 -5.75
CA ARG A 6 15.38 -24.93 -6.05
C ARG A 6 14.14 -24.16 -6.50
N PHE A 7 13.91 -23.00 -5.90
CA PHE A 7 12.79 -22.14 -6.26
C PHE A 7 12.97 -21.54 -7.66
N PHE A 8 14.18 -21.09 -7.99
CA PHE A 8 14.50 -20.53 -9.32
C PHE A 8 14.39 -21.55 -10.45
N ILE A 9 14.77 -22.80 -10.19
CA ILE A 9 14.63 -23.90 -11.17
C ILE A 9 13.16 -24.30 -11.36
N MET A 10 12.35 -24.26 -10.31
CA MET A 10 10.92 -24.54 -10.37
C MET A 10 10.15 -23.46 -11.12
N THR A 11 10.50 -22.18 -10.95
CA THR A 11 9.91 -21.05 -11.67
C THR A 11 10.21 -21.10 -13.17
N LYS A 12 11.43 -21.45 -13.56
CA LYS A 12 11.78 -21.65 -14.98
C LYS A 12 11.00 -22.79 -15.64
N ARG A 13 10.76 -23.90 -14.94
CA ARG A 13 9.98 -25.03 -15.47
C ARG A 13 8.49 -24.74 -15.62
N ILE A 14 7.92 -23.94 -14.74
CA ILE A 14 6.51 -23.47 -14.81
C ILE A 14 6.33 -22.49 -15.97
N LEU A 15 7.25 -21.54 -16.17
CA LEU A 15 7.23 -20.60 -17.28
C LEU A 15 7.34 -21.29 -18.66
N VAL A 16 8.15 -22.33 -18.77
CA VAL A 16 8.26 -23.14 -20.00
C VAL A 16 6.97 -23.95 -20.24
N GLY A 17 6.34 -24.46 -19.18
CA GLY A 17 5.04 -25.14 -19.28
C GLY A 17 3.90 -24.23 -19.75
N ILE A 18 3.88 -22.98 -19.29
CA ILE A 18 2.90 -21.97 -19.70
C ILE A 18 3.14 -21.53 -21.16
N ALA A 19 4.40 -21.38 -21.58
CA ALA A 19 4.73 -21.05 -22.96
C ALA A 19 4.35 -22.17 -23.94
N ILE A 20 4.45 -23.44 -23.55
CA ILE A 20 4.05 -24.59 -24.36
C ILE A 20 2.52 -24.71 -24.47
N LEU A 21 1.78 -24.33 -23.40
CA LEU A 21 0.30 -24.29 -23.43
C LEU A 21 -0.24 -23.15 -24.31
N LEU A 22 0.51 -22.09 -24.51
CA LEU A 22 0.14 -20.94 -25.34
C LEU A 22 0.49 -21.13 -26.81
N SER A 23 1.40 -22.05 -27.16
CA SER A 23 1.86 -22.27 -28.55
C SER A 23 1.08 -23.34 -29.31
N ALA A 24 0.29 -24.18 -28.65
CA ALA A 24 -0.38 -25.30 -29.27
C ALA A 24 -1.60 -24.98 -30.19
N PRO A 25 -2.37 -23.90 -30.04
CA PRO A 25 -3.53 -23.60 -30.89
C PRO A 25 -3.25 -22.70 -32.10
N LEU A 26 -2.03 -22.19 -32.30
CA LEU A 26 -1.76 -21.17 -33.32
C LEU A 26 -1.29 -21.75 -34.67
N LEU A 27 -1.17 -23.07 -34.81
CA LEU A 27 -0.58 -23.70 -35.99
C LEU A 27 -1.58 -24.34 -36.97
N GLN A 28 -2.91 -24.17 -36.81
CA GLN A 28 -3.89 -24.70 -37.77
C GLN A 28 -5.01 -23.70 -38.12
N ALA A 29 -4.69 -22.57 -38.73
CA ALA A 29 -5.69 -21.79 -39.48
C ALA A 29 -5.00 -20.92 -40.54
N ALA A 30 -4.60 -21.53 -41.63
CA ALA A 30 -4.38 -20.81 -42.87
C ALA A 30 -5.34 -21.36 -43.89
N ASP A 31 -6.36 -20.59 -44.26
CA ASP A 31 -6.96 -20.48 -45.56
C ASP A 31 -7.96 -19.30 -45.59
N VAL A 32 -7.71 -18.37 -46.49
CA VAL A 32 -8.54 -17.19 -46.81
C VAL A 32 -9.41 -17.51 -48.01
N PRO A 33 -10.66 -17.04 -48.17
CA PRO A 33 -10.87 -15.78 -48.88
C PRO A 33 -11.98 -14.84 -48.35
N THR A 34 -11.79 -13.52 -48.55
CA THR A 34 -12.81 -12.44 -48.49
C THR A 34 -13.89 -12.62 -49.60
N PRO A 35 -15.14 -12.04 -49.55
CA PRO A 35 -15.36 -10.61 -49.46
C PRO A 35 -16.62 -10.07 -48.70
N ALA A 36 -16.56 -8.77 -48.39
CA ALA A 36 -17.58 -7.74 -48.31
C ALA A 36 -19.04 -8.02 -47.80
N GLY A 37 -19.45 -7.20 -46.84
CA GLY A 37 -20.85 -7.03 -46.43
C GLY A 37 -21.00 -6.12 -45.24
N PHE A 38 -21.35 -4.87 -45.44
CA PHE A 38 -21.83 -3.89 -44.45
C PHE A 38 -22.83 -4.49 -43.47
N LEU A 39 -22.68 -4.20 -42.19
CA LEU A 39 -23.82 -3.87 -41.31
C LEU A 39 -23.34 -3.24 -39.99
N THR A 40 -23.96 -2.13 -39.67
CA THR A 40 -23.96 -1.34 -38.46
C THR A 40 -24.33 -2.17 -37.25
N GLY A 41 -23.54 -2.09 -36.18
CA GLY A 41 -23.84 -2.66 -34.87
C GLY A 41 -23.07 -1.91 -33.79
N ASP A 42 -23.79 -1.25 -32.91
CA ASP A 42 -23.30 -0.47 -31.77
C ASP A 42 -22.25 -1.22 -30.92
N PHE A 43 -21.07 -0.65 -30.85
CA PHE A 43 -20.02 -1.11 -29.94
C PHE A 43 -19.83 -0.08 -28.82
N MET A 44 -20.45 -0.35 -27.67
CA MET A 44 -20.05 0.26 -26.42
C MET A 44 -19.03 -0.66 -25.71
N SER A 45 -17.78 -0.26 -25.69
CA SER A 45 -16.80 -0.77 -24.71
C SER A 45 -16.28 0.42 -23.92
N THR A 46 -16.80 0.58 -22.74
CA THR A 46 -16.45 1.64 -21.80
C THR A 46 -15.22 1.27 -21.02
N VAL A 47 -14.10 1.96 -21.26
CA VAL A 47 -13.07 2.14 -20.23
C VAL A 47 -13.59 3.23 -19.32
N GLU A 48 -14.22 2.87 -18.23
CA GLU A 48 -14.73 3.85 -17.27
C GLU A 48 -13.58 4.38 -16.40
N ALA A 49 -13.27 5.65 -16.58
CA ALA A 49 -12.55 6.43 -15.57
C ALA A 49 -13.41 6.50 -14.30
N ILE A 50 -12.80 6.74 -13.15
CA ILE A 50 -13.45 6.89 -11.84
C ILE A 50 -14.82 7.54 -12.00
N THR A 51 -15.88 6.75 -11.86
CA THR A 51 -17.24 7.25 -11.89
C THR A 51 -17.74 7.45 -10.48
N PRO A 52 -18.30 8.60 -10.14
CA PRO A 52 -19.21 8.68 -9.01
C PRO A 52 -20.35 7.68 -9.29
N ILE A 53 -20.82 6.95 -8.29
CA ILE A 53 -21.89 5.98 -8.44
C ILE A 53 -23.15 6.75 -8.85
N THR A 54 -23.52 6.65 -10.13
CA THR A 54 -24.81 7.16 -10.63
C THR A 54 -25.86 6.05 -10.49
N ASP A 55 -27.11 6.41 -10.31
CA ASP A 55 -28.26 5.53 -10.08
C ASP A 55 -28.58 4.51 -11.21
N ASN A 56 -27.76 4.43 -12.26
CA ASN A 56 -27.93 3.55 -13.42
C ASN A 56 -26.83 2.47 -13.53
N VAL A 57 -26.52 1.77 -12.46
CA VAL A 57 -25.80 0.50 -12.56
C VAL A 57 -26.86 -0.58 -12.81
N PRO A 58 -26.75 -1.42 -13.87
CA PRO A 58 -27.71 -2.50 -14.09
C PRO A 58 -27.78 -3.41 -12.86
N ASP A 59 -28.99 -3.80 -12.51
CA ASP A 59 -29.34 -4.61 -11.32
C ASP A 59 -28.82 -6.07 -11.37
N THR A 60 -27.86 -6.36 -12.25
CA THR A 60 -27.35 -7.71 -12.52
C THR A 60 -25.92 -7.93 -12.08
N LEU A 61 -25.40 -7.15 -11.16
CA LEU A 61 -24.14 -7.52 -10.52
C LEU A 61 -24.43 -8.47 -9.36
N THR A 62 -24.42 -9.77 -9.65
CA THR A 62 -24.32 -10.89 -8.70
C THR A 62 -23.09 -10.83 -7.78
N LEU A 63 -22.38 -9.74 -7.75
CA LEU A 63 -21.26 -9.40 -6.87
C LEU A 63 -21.68 -8.95 -5.47
N GLN A 64 -22.94 -8.90 -5.16
CA GLN A 64 -23.42 -8.67 -3.77
C GLN A 64 -22.90 -9.72 -2.77
N GLU A 65 -22.35 -10.84 -3.27
CA GLU A 65 -21.88 -11.92 -2.40
C GLU A 65 -20.49 -11.71 -1.81
N VAL A 66 -19.68 -10.81 -2.36
CA VAL A 66 -18.34 -10.46 -1.80
C VAL A 66 -18.36 -9.13 -1.06
N THR A 67 -19.52 -8.66 -0.69
CA THR A 67 -19.66 -7.41 0.04
C THR A 67 -19.01 -7.53 1.41
N VAL A 68 -18.13 -6.64 1.62
CA VAL A 68 -17.28 -6.34 2.75
C VAL A 68 -17.87 -6.75 4.09
N ASN A 69 -17.10 -7.52 4.86
CA ASN A 69 -17.39 -7.75 6.28
C ASN A 69 -17.41 -6.41 6.99
N ALA A 70 -18.48 -6.15 7.75
CA ALA A 70 -18.61 -4.98 8.60
C ALA A 70 -18.57 -3.60 7.89
N VAL A 71 -19.26 -3.44 6.77
CA VAL A 71 -19.56 -2.16 6.13
C VAL A 71 -20.92 -1.66 6.57
N PHE A 72 -21.00 -0.35 6.84
CA PHE A 72 -22.21 0.31 7.33
C PHE A 72 -23.43 0.26 6.41
N SER A 73 -23.26 0.14 5.10
CA SER A 73 -24.38 0.19 4.17
C SER A 73 -24.00 -0.17 2.74
N SER A 74 -25.01 -0.50 1.92
CA SER A 74 -24.85 -0.69 0.48
C SER A 74 -24.28 0.58 -0.19
N PRO A 75 -23.35 0.46 -1.15
CA PRO A 75 -22.74 1.61 -1.82
C PRO A 75 -23.73 2.60 -2.44
N LYS A 76 -24.84 2.14 -2.97
CA LYS A 76 -25.84 2.97 -3.65
C LYS A 76 -26.59 3.95 -2.73
N ASN A 77 -26.76 3.60 -1.45
CA ASN A 77 -27.55 4.35 -0.49
C ASN A 77 -26.76 4.67 0.79
N SER A 78 -25.45 4.60 0.72
CA SER A 78 -24.58 4.97 1.83
C SER A 78 -24.49 6.48 1.96
N PRO A 79 -24.61 7.04 3.17
CA PRO A 79 -24.23 8.42 3.44
C PRO A 79 -22.73 8.63 3.27
N LEU A 80 -21.96 7.55 3.16
CA LEU A 80 -20.52 7.59 3.03
C LEU A 80 -20.13 7.75 1.56
N ARG A 81 -19.17 8.62 1.29
CA ARG A 81 -18.60 8.78 -0.04
C ARG A 81 -17.71 7.59 -0.38
N LEU A 82 -18.11 6.81 -1.36
CA LEU A 82 -17.35 5.70 -1.90
C LEU A 82 -16.86 6.05 -3.31
N SER A 83 -15.54 6.04 -3.53
CA SER A 83 -14.95 6.05 -4.86
C SER A 83 -14.58 4.62 -5.23
N GLU A 84 -15.04 4.14 -6.39
CA GLU A 84 -14.73 2.81 -6.88
C GLU A 84 -13.87 2.90 -8.13
N ILE A 85 -12.84 2.06 -8.21
CA ILE A 85 -12.02 1.85 -9.40
C ILE A 85 -12.29 0.43 -9.87
N ASP A 86 -12.86 0.30 -11.05
CA ASP A 86 -13.24 -0.98 -11.63
C ASP A 86 -12.03 -1.73 -12.25
N SER A 87 -12.24 -3.01 -12.58
CA SER A 87 -11.24 -3.91 -13.14
C SER A 87 -10.65 -3.43 -14.46
N GLU A 88 -11.42 -2.81 -15.34
CA GLU A 88 -10.94 -2.33 -16.64
C GLU A 88 -9.98 -1.16 -16.47
N THR A 89 -10.36 -0.21 -15.62
CA THR A 89 -9.51 0.94 -15.27
C THR A 89 -8.23 0.48 -14.56
N LEU A 90 -8.33 -0.48 -13.63
CA LEU A 90 -7.18 -1.04 -12.93
C LEU A 90 -6.20 -1.69 -13.90
N LYS A 91 -6.67 -2.55 -14.79
CA LYS A 91 -5.84 -3.24 -15.77
C LYS A 91 -5.18 -2.30 -16.77
N ALA A 92 -5.86 -1.24 -17.17
CA ALA A 92 -5.28 -0.21 -18.02
C ALA A 92 -4.16 0.59 -17.33
N ARG A 93 -4.25 0.79 -16.00
CA ARG A 93 -3.28 1.55 -15.21
C ARG A 93 -2.13 0.70 -14.64
N ALA A 94 -2.35 -0.59 -14.44
CA ALA A 94 -1.41 -1.49 -13.74
C ALA A 94 -0.17 -1.90 -14.55
N SER A 95 0.03 -1.32 -15.74
CA SER A 95 1.11 -1.72 -16.65
C SER A 95 2.51 -1.50 -16.08
N SER A 96 2.75 -0.33 -15.48
CA SER A 96 4.08 0.05 -14.95
C SER A 96 4.02 0.70 -13.57
N ARG A 97 2.84 0.73 -12.95
CA ARG A 97 2.60 1.44 -11.70
C ARG A 97 2.51 0.49 -10.53
N THR A 98 2.98 0.96 -9.37
CA THR A 98 2.77 0.27 -8.10
C THR A 98 1.30 0.33 -7.68
N TYR A 99 0.90 -0.54 -6.75
CA TYR A 99 -0.50 -0.61 -6.33
C TYR A 99 -1.07 0.73 -5.81
N PRO A 100 -0.38 1.49 -4.92
CA PRO A 100 -0.85 2.81 -4.48
C PRO A 100 -1.02 3.82 -5.60
N GLU A 101 -0.20 3.77 -6.64
CA GLU A 101 -0.30 4.69 -7.77
C GLU A 101 -1.57 4.49 -8.61
N LEU A 102 -2.23 3.34 -8.49
CA LEU A 102 -3.54 3.12 -9.11
C LEU A 102 -4.62 4.04 -8.53
N LEU A 103 -4.41 4.56 -7.31
CA LEU A 103 -5.30 5.52 -6.65
C LEU A 103 -5.07 6.98 -7.08
N LYS A 104 -4.05 7.26 -7.90
CA LYS A 104 -3.80 8.61 -8.43
C LYS A 104 -5.00 9.13 -9.23
N GLY A 105 -5.32 10.42 -9.07
CA GLY A 105 -6.46 11.07 -9.73
C GLY A 105 -7.76 11.04 -8.92
N ILE A 106 -7.76 10.50 -7.70
CA ILE A 106 -8.84 10.68 -6.73
C ILE A 106 -8.50 11.92 -5.89
N PRO A 107 -9.40 12.94 -5.79
CA PRO A 107 -9.13 14.15 -5.02
C PRO A 107 -8.81 13.83 -3.56
N GLY A 108 -7.81 14.52 -3.01
CA GLY A 108 -7.33 14.31 -1.64
C GLY A 108 -6.52 13.03 -1.44
N VAL A 109 -6.27 12.25 -2.50
CA VAL A 109 -5.37 11.10 -2.48
C VAL A 109 -4.04 11.47 -3.13
N TYR A 110 -2.95 11.18 -2.45
CA TYR A 110 -1.60 11.39 -2.96
C TYR A 110 -0.80 10.10 -2.85
N ALA A 111 -0.26 9.61 -3.95
CA ALA A 111 0.53 8.39 -4.00
C ALA A 111 1.90 8.62 -4.63
N THR A 112 2.94 8.00 -4.07
CA THR A 112 4.34 8.15 -4.45
C THR A 112 5.00 6.80 -4.67
N ALA A 113 5.99 6.74 -5.56
CA ALA A 113 6.83 5.55 -5.77
C ALA A 113 8.09 5.52 -4.89
N GLU A 114 8.44 6.61 -4.18
CA GLU A 114 9.57 6.81 -3.26
C GLU A 114 10.92 6.23 -3.71
N THR A 115 11.17 4.94 -3.44
CA THR A 115 12.48 4.32 -3.68
C THR A 115 12.79 4.13 -5.17
N GLY A 116 11.81 4.34 -6.03
CA GLY A 116 11.95 4.18 -7.47
C GLY A 116 12.00 2.71 -7.93
N SER A 117 11.81 1.77 -7.02
CA SER A 117 11.64 0.36 -7.32
C SER A 117 10.18 0.02 -7.53
N TYR A 118 9.92 -0.99 -8.35
CA TYR A 118 8.57 -1.52 -8.52
C TYR A 118 8.12 -2.21 -7.23
N GLY A 119 7.01 -1.76 -6.66
CA GLY A 119 6.43 -2.32 -5.44
C GLY A 119 6.58 -1.44 -4.20
N ASP A 120 7.63 -0.64 -4.09
CA ASP A 120 7.78 0.32 -3.00
C ASP A 120 7.00 1.58 -3.31
N ALA A 121 5.97 1.81 -2.53
CA ALA A 121 5.14 2.99 -2.68
C ALA A 121 4.40 3.31 -1.40
N LYS A 122 3.93 4.54 -1.30
CA LYS A 122 3.07 5.01 -0.21
C LYS A 122 1.92 5.83 -0.75
N PHE A 123 0.88 5.97 0.05
CA PHE A 123 -0.19 6.91 -0.24
C PHE A 123 -0.70 7.60 1.02
N ASN A 124 -1.27 8.77 0.81
CA ASN A 124 -1.91 9.60 1.83
C ASN A 124 -3.34 9.92 1.39
N ILE A 125 -4.25 10.06 2.33
CA ILE A 125 -5.60 10.57 2.11
C ILE A 125 -5.78 11.79 3.00
N ARG A 126 -6.04 12.97 2.42
CA ARG A 126 -6.22 14.24 3.14
C ARG A 126 -5.08 14.56 4.13
N GLY A 127 -3.84 14.25 3.74
CA GLY A 127 -2.64 14.42 4.56
C GLY A 127 -2.39 13.33 5.58
N PHE A 128 -3.33 12.41 5.82
CA PHE A 128 -3.10 11.25 6.68
C PHE A 128 -2.30 10.18 5.95
N GLY A 129 -1.21 9.72 6.56
CA GLY A 129 -0.39 8.63 6.04
C GLY A 129 -1.10 7.28 6.11
N GLN A 130 -0.57 6.30 5.39
CA GLN A 130 -1.19 4.97 5.26
C GLN A 130 -1.39 4.23 6.59
N GLU A 131 -0.61 4.53 7.63
CA GLU A 131 -0.77 4.00 8.98
C GLU A 131 -2.08 4.48 9.67
N ASN A 132 -2.73 5.50 9.10
CA ASN A 132 -4.00 6.05 9.54
C ASN A 132 -5.17 5.68 8.63
N ILE A 133 -4.94 4.76 7.69
CA ILE A 133 -5.90 4.32 6.68
C ILE A 133 -6.10 2.82 6.80
N ALA A 134 -7.34 2.37 6.92
CA ALA A 134 -7.64 0.95 6.92
C ALA A 134 -7.44 0.36 5.52
N VAL A 135 -6.52 -0.56 5.36
CA VAL A 135 -6.37 -1.35 4.12
C VAL A 135 -6.94 -2.74 4.35
N LEU A 136 -7.92 -3.08 3.53
CA LEU A 136 -8.68 -4.32 3.64
C LEU A 136 -8.56 -5.14 2.34
N LEU A 137 -8.48 -6.44 2.46
CA LEU A 137 -8.58 -7.39 1.36
C LEU A 137 -9.83 -8.24 1.54
N ASN A 138 -10.81 -8.11 0.66
CA ASN A 138 -12.12 -8.75 0.79
C ASN A 138 -12.79 -8.50 2.16
N GLY A 139 -12.58 -7.28 2.71
CA GLY A 139 -13.10 -6.87 4.01
C GLY A 139 -12.27 -7.27 5.23
N ILE A 140 -11.15 -7.96 5.05
CA ILE A 140 -10.26 -8.38 6.14
C ILE A 140 -9.07 -7.40 6.24
N PRO A 141 -8.76 -6.83 7.41
CA PRO A 141 -7.61 -5.94 7.58
C PRO A 141 -6.27 -6.65 7.30
N ILE A 142 -5.42 -6.03 6.46
CA ILE A 142 -4.12 -6.61 6.04
C ILE A 142 -2.89 -5.77 6.43
N SER A 143 -3.10 -4.59 7.02
CA SER A 143 -2.01 -3.75 7.56
C SER A 143 -1.30 -4.44 8.71
N GLY A 144 -0.02 -4.17 8.89
CA GLY A 144 0.77 -4.71 9.99
C GLY A 144 0.36 -4.09 11.33
N LEU A 145 0.09 -4.91 12.36
CA LEU A 145 -0.29 -4.41 13.69
C LEU A 145 0.88 -3.76 14.45
N THR A 146 2.11 -3.95 14.04
CA THR A 146 3.27 -3.35 14.75
C THR A 146 3.32 -1.83 14.63
N SER A 147 2.98 -1.29 13.45
CA SER A 147 3.08 0.15 13.13
C SER A 147 1.95 0.70 12.26
N GLY A 148 0.99 -0.13 11.85
CA GLY A 148 -0.06 0.24 10.90
C GLY A 148 0.39 0.33 9.45
N ASN A 149 1.66 0.18 9.17
CA ASN A 149 2.20 0.32 7.83
C ASN A 149 1.80 -0.84 6.90
N MET A 150 1.65 -0.50 5.65
CA MET A 150 1.47 -1.43 4.54
C MET A 150 2.75 -1.46 3.69
N PHE A 151 3.30 -2.66 3.45
CA PHE A 151 4.46 -2.88 2.58
C PHE A 151 3.94 -3.45 1.26
N TRP A 152 3.79 -2.59 0.26
CA TRP A 152 3.14 -2.92 -1.01
C TRP A 152 3.96 -3.87 -1.88
N ASN A 153 5.28 -3.89 -1.69
CA ASN A 153 6.16 -4.86 -2.32
C ASN A 153 5.78 -6.32 -2.02
N ASN A 154 5.21 -6.61 -0.83
CA ASN A 154 4.70 -7.94 -0.50
C ASN A 154 3.46 -8.36 -1.32
N TRP A 155 2.92 -7.46 -2.16
CA TRP A 155 1.66 -7.61 -2.88
C TRP A 155 1.79 -7.25 -4.37
N MET A 156 2.94 -7.52 -5.00
CA MET A 156 3.25 -7.04 -6.36
C MET A 156 2.26 -7.47 -7.45
N GLY A 157 1.67 -8.67 -7.34
CA GLY A 157 0.63 -9.15 -8.26
C GLY A 157 -0.80 -8.83 -7.85
N LEU A 158 -1.00 -8.06 -6.77
CA LEU A 158 -2.35 -7.81 -6.26
C LEU A 158 -3.24 -7.06 -7.27
N ALA A 159 -2.66 -6.17 -8.07
CA ALA A 159 -3.40 -5.45 -9.12
C ALA A 159 -4.02 -6.40 -10.16
N ASP A 160 -3.33 -7.49 -10.51
CA ASP A 160 -3.79 -8.48 -11.48
C ASP A 160 -4.89 -9.39 -10.90
N ALA A 161 -4.91 -9.53 -9.58
CA ALA A 161 -5.93 -10.25 -8.82
C ALA A 161 -7.13 -9.40 -8.46
N THR A 162 -7.03 -8.06 -8.58
CA THR A 162 -8.06 -7.12 -8.12
C THR A 162 -9.18 -6.99 -9.14
N TYR A 163 -10.40 -7.15 -8.67
CA TYR A 163 -11.63 -6.86 -9.43
C TYR A 163 -12.05 -5.40 -9.30
N ALA A 164 -12.02 -4.86 -8.07
CA ALA A 164 -12.35 -3.47 -7.79
C ALA A 164 -11.59 -2.96 -6.55
N ILE A 165 -11.33 -1.66 -6.51
CA ILE A 165 -10.87 -0.97 -5.31
C ILE A 165 -11.97 -0.03 -4.86
N GLN A 166 -12.43 -0.19 -3.62
CA GLN A 166 -13.36 0.71 -2.98
C GLN A 166 -12.60 1.59 -1.99
N LEU A 167 -12.54 2.87 -2.28
CA LEU A 167 -11.88 3.86 -1.44
C LEU A 167 -12.93 4.74 -0.78
N GLN A 168 -12.86 4.85 0.53
CA GLN A 168 -13.68 5.71 1.33
C GLN A 168 -12.80 6.67 2.13
N LYS A 169 -13.04 7.95 1.99
CA LYS A 169 -12.31 9.02 2.70
C LYS A 169 -13.01 9.38 3.99
N GLY A 170 -12.24 9.85 4.98
CA GLY A 170 -12.76 10.37 6.24
C GLY A 170 -13.35 9.29 7.16
N VAL A 171 -14.65 9.37 7.48
CA VAL A 171 -15.32 8.37 8.32
C VAL A 171 -15.31 7.01 7.62
N GLY A 172 -14.27 6.20 7.88
CA GLY A 172 -14.11 4.89 7.25
C GLY A 172 -15.30 3.96 7.50
N ALA A 173 -15.77 3.23 6.47
CA ALA A 173 -16.90 2.29 6.58
C ALA A 173 -16.59 1.10 7.49
N SER A 174 -15.34 0.70 7.59
CA SER A 174 -14.97 -0.48 8.36
C SER A 174 -15.18 -0.28 9.86
N MET A 175 -15.89 -1.21 10.50
CA MET A 175 -15.99 -1.33 11.95
C MET A 175 -14.86 -2.14 12.56
N LEU A 176 -14.03 -2.78 11.73
CA LEU A 176 -12.96 -3.69 12.15
C LEU A 176 -11.61 -3.00 12.33
N SER A 177 -11.50 -1.74 11.95
CA SER A 177 -10.26 -0.96 12.11
C SER A 177 -10.37 0.01 13.28
N ASP A 178 -9.33 0.10 14.07
CA ASP A 178 -9.22 0.89 15.29
C ASP A 178 -9.12 2.40 15.04
N GLY A 179 -10.03 2.96 14.24
CA GLY A 179 -10.06 4.40 14.01
C GLY A 179 -9.10 4.90 12.94
N SER A 180 -9.31 4.42 11.71
CA SER A 180 -8.67 4.96 10.51
C SER A 180 -9.26 6.33 10.16
N VAL A 181 -8.64 7.39 10.67
CA VAL A 181 -9.09 8.77 10.47
C VAL A 181 -8.97 9.25 9.02
N GLY A 182 -8.02 8.71 8.26
CA GLY A 182 -7.85 9.01 6.84
C GLY A 182 -8.90 8.36 5.93
N GLY A 183 -9.52 7.29 6.40
CA GLY A 183 -10.49 6.51 5.62
C GLY A 183 -10.17 5.04 5.49
N SER A 184 -10.73 4.38 4.49
CA SER A 184 -10.49 2.97 4.20
C SER A 184 -10.32 2.69 2.71
N VAL A 185 -9.49 1.72 2.39
CA VAL A 185 -9.30 1.15 1.05
C VAL A 185 -9.61 -0.34 1.13
N ASN A 186 -10.69 -0.77 0.49
CA ASN A 186 -11.05 -2.18 0.39
C ASN A 186 -10.74 -2.71 -1.01
N ILE A 187 -9.86 -3.69 -1.05
CA ILE A 187 -9.42 -4.38 -2.26
C ILE A 187 -10.29 -5.61 -2.44
N ILE A 188 -11.06 -5.65 -3.50
CA ILE A 188 -11.92 -6.78 -3.84
C ILE A 188 -11.19 -7.60 -4.90
N THR A 189 -10.86 -8.84 -4.58
CA THR A 189 -10.25 -9.75 -5.55
C THR A 189 -11.33 -10.34 -6.46
N SER A 190 -10.92 -10.73 -7.68
CA SER A 190 -11.80 -11.42 -8.59
C SER A 190 -12.25 -12.76 -7.99
N THR A 191 -13.55 -12.93 -7.83
CA THR A 191 -14.15 -14.20 -7.52
C THR A 191 -14.42 -14.97 -8.82
N SER A 192 -14.65 -16.27 -8.70
CA SER A 192 -15.14 -17.04 -9.83
C SER A 192 -16.51 -16.49 -10.26
N GLY A 193 -16.54 -15.72 -11.33
CA GLY A 193 -17.79 -15.24 -11.92
C GLY A 193 -18.68 -16.40 -12.36
N ASP A 194 -19.94 -16.14 -12.65
CA ASP A 194 -20.89 -17.15 -13.13
C ASP A 194 -20.55 -17.68 -14.54
N ARG A 195 -19.53 -17.13 -15.19
CA ARG A 195 -19.13 -17.47 -16.56
C ARG A 195 -17.66 -17.88 -16.66
N LEU A 196 -17.40 -18.82 -17.57
CA LEU A 196 -16.05 -19.12 -18.00
C LEU A 196 -15.39 -17.86 -18.58
N GLY A 197 -14.17 -17.57 -18.15
CA GLY A 197 -13.41 -16.41 -18.60
C GLY A 197 -11.92 -16.64 -18.55
N MET A 198 -11.20 -15.97 -19.43
CA MET A 198 -9.75 -15.93 -19.46
C MET A 198 -9.31 -14.49 -19.74
N ASP A 199 -8.28 -14.04 -19.03
CA ASP A 199 -7.67 -12.74 -19.20
C ASP A 199 -6.15 -12.93 -19.14
N ALA A 200 -5.42 -12.52 -20.17
CA ALA A 200 -3.97 -12.58 -20.22
C ALA A 200 -3.41 -11.25 -20.70
N GLY A 201 -2.30 -10.81 -20.14
CA GLY A 201 -1.67 -9.56 -20.56
C GLY A 201 -0.15 -9.60 -20.44
N MET A 202 0.47 -8.77 -21.28
CA MET A 202 1.91 -8.50 -21.25
C MET A 202 2.13 -6.99 -21.29
N TYR A 203 3.07 -6.50 -20.51
CA TYR A 203 3.41 -5.10 -20.40
C TYR A 203 4.93 -4.93 -20.40
N ALA A 204 5.40 -3.82 -20.93
CA ALA A 204 6.81 -3.43 -20.89
C ALA A 204 6.93 -1.92 -20.72
N SER A 205 7.83 -1.48 -19.89
CA SER A 205 8.24 -0.07 -19.77
C SER A 205 9.46 0.21 -20.63
N HIS A 206 9.62 1.46 -21.07
CA HIS A 206 10.80 1.84 -21.87
C HIS A 206 12.13 1.76 -21.07
N TYR A 207 12.08 1.78 -19.75
CA TYR A 207 13.26 1.65 -18.87
C TYR A 207 13.61 0.21 -18.50
N GLY A 208 12.84 -0.78 -18.98
CA GLY A 208 13.22 -2.19 -18.96
C GLY A 208 12.48 -3.06 -17.95
N THR A 209 11.47 -2.56 -17.24
CA THR A 209 10.53 -3.41 -16.48
C THR A 209 9.57 -4.09 -17.44
N TYR A 210 9.31 -5.37 -17.25
CA TYR A 210 8.30 -6.13 -17.99
C TYR A 210 7.45 -6.95 -17.04
N LYS A 211 6.21 -7.23 -17.46
CA LYS A 211 5.23 -7.96 -16.68
C LYS A 211 4.37 -8.83 -17.60
N GLY A 212 4.00 -10.01 -17.12
CA GLY A 212 3.02 -10.88 -17.77
C GLY A 212 2.07 -11.48 -16.75
N TYR A 213 0.79 -11.61 -17.11
CA TYR A 213 -0.19 -12.28 -16.25
C TYR A 213 -1.15 -13.14 -17.05
N LEU A 214 -1.71 -14.15 -16.38
CA LEU A 214 -2.81 -14.99 -16.83
C LEU A 214 -3.81 -15.17 -15.68
N SER A 215 -5.07 -14.93 -15.96
CA SER A 215 -6.19 -15.19 -15.06
C SER A 215 -7.23 -16.04 -15.77
N VAL A 216 -7.69 -17.12 -15.12
CA VAL A 216 -8.69 -18.03 -15.65
C VAL A 216 -9.78 -18.26 -14.61
N SER A 217 -11.04 -18.22 -15.03
CA SER A 217 -12.21 -18.53 -14.20
C SER A 217 -13.03 -19.62 -14.85
N SER A 218 -13.43 -20.63 -14.07
CA SER A 218 -14.26 -21.74 -14.57
C SER A 218 -15.73 -21.34 -14.81
N GLY A 219 -16.16 -20.21 -14.27
CA GLY A 219 -17.57 -19.95 -14.06
C GLY A 219 -18.20 -20.91 -13.04
N LEU A 220 -19.52 -20.86 -12.91
CA LEU A 220 -20.26 -21.76 -12.01
C LEU A 220 -20.36 -23.15 -12.66
N LEU A 221 -19.69 -24.11 -12.02
CA LEU A 221 -19.70 -25.53 -12.43
C LEU A 221 -20.91 -26.27 -11.80
N PRO A 222 -21.23 -27.49 -12.31
CA PRO A 222 -22.26 -28.35 -11.71
C PRO A 222 -22.04 -28.55 -10.20
N LYS A 223 -23.10 -28.65 -9.45
CA LYS A 223 -23.14 -28.79 -7.99
C LYS A 223 -22.65 -27.56 -7.25
N GLY A 224 -22.59 -26.36 -7.89
CA GLY A 224 -22.29 -25.07 -7.26
C GLY A 224 -20.82 -24.82 -6.96
N TRP A 225 -19.90 -25.46 -7.62
CA TRP A 225 -18.48 -25.16 -7.54
C TRP A 225 -18.08 -24.04 -8.51
N ALA A 226 -17.08 -23.22 -8.12
CA ALA A 226 -16.43 -22.33 -9.04
C ALA A 226 -14.97 -22.13 -8.64
N LEU A 227 -14.08 -21.96 -9.63
CA LEU A 227 -12.64 -21.89 -9.48
C LEU A 227 -12.09 -20.71 -10.26
N SER A 228 -11.18 -19.95 -9.65
CA SER A 228 -10.37 -18.94 -10.35
C SER A 228 -8.91 -19.08 -9.98
N LEU A 229 -8.06 -18.98 -10.99
CA LEU A 229 -6.60 -19.00 -10.85
C LEU A 229 -6.01 -17.77 -11.56
N MET A 230 -5.10 -17.08 -10.89
CA MET A 230 -4.27 -16.04 -11.48
C MET A 230 -2.80 -16.33 -11.20
N ALA A 231 -1.96 -16.12 -12.19
CA ALA A 231 -0.51 -16.13 -12.07
C ALA A 231 0.06 -14.90 -12.79
N SER A 232 1.03 -14.24 -12.20
CA SER A 232 1.74 -13.13 -12.85
C SER A 232 3.22 -13.13 -12.49
N TYR A 233 4.02 -12.53 -13.37
CA TYR A 233 5.43 -12.30 -13.15
C TYR A 233 5.79 -10.88 -13.57
N VAL A 234 6.55 -10.19 -12.72
CA VAL A 234 7.18 -8.91 -13.03
C VAL A 234 8.68 -9.05 -12.89
N GLY A 235 9.44 -8.47 -13.81
CA GLY A 235 10.88 -8.54 -13.80
C GLY A 235 11.53 -7.40 -14.57
N GLY A 236 12.85 -7.28 -14.44
CA GLY A 236 13.66 -6.31 -15.16
C GLY A 236 14.15 -5.15 -14.31
N LYS A 237 14.53 -4.07 -14.99
CA LYS A 237 15.11 -2.88 -14.37
C LYS A 237 14.04 -1.91 -13.90
N GLY A 238 14.25 -1.25 -12.74
CA GLY A 238 13.46 -0.10 -12.33
C GLY A 238 13.83 1.17 -13.10
N TYR A 239 13.07 2.25 -12.90
CA TYR A 239 13.38 3.58 -13.44
C TYR A 239 14.67 4.15 -12.84
N VAL A 240 14.88 3.94 -11.54
CA VAL A 240 16.07 4.37 -10.81
C VAL A 240 17.23 3.39 -11.07
N GLN A 241 18.46 3.91 -11.14
CA GLN A 241 19.65 3.11 -11.40
C GLN A 241 19.81 1.96 -10.41
N ALA A 242 20.14 0.77 -10.92
CA ALA A 242 20.35 -0.46 -10.14
C ALA A 242 19.20 -0.82 -9.18
N THR A 243 17.95 -0.66 -9.62
CA THR A 243 16.74 -1.09 -8.88
C THR A 243 16.02 -2.20 -9.63
N ASP A 244 16.68 -3.32 -9.75
CA ASP A 244 16.13 -4.51 -10.41
C ASP A 244 15.01 -5.14 -9.58
N VAL A 245 13.99 -5.70 -10.26
CA VAL A 245 12.86 -6.38 -9.64
C VAL A 245 12.65 -7.76 -10.22
N SER A 246 12.21 -8.70 -9.39
CA SER A 246 11.77 -10.04 -9.80
C SER A 246 10.72 -10.53 -8.81
N ALA A 247 9.49 -10.69 -9.25
CA ALA A 247 8.42 -11.22 -8.42
C ALA A 247 7.49 -12.13 -9.21
N PHE A 248 7.12 -13.24 -8.59
CA PHE A 248 6.08 -14.14 -9.07
C PHE A 248 4.87 -14.02 -8.14
N SER A 249 3.69 -13.87 -8.70
CA SER A 249 2.47 -13.75 -7.91
C SER A 249 1.44 -14.78 -8.34
N TYR A 250 0.66 -15.25 -7.38
CA TYR A 250 -0.41 -16.19 -7.63
C TYR A 250 -1.64 -15.88 -6.77
N MET A 251 -2.81 -16.26 -7.29
CA MET A 251 -4.07 -16.30 -6.54
C MET A 251 -4.87 -17.52 -6.97
N LEU A 252 -5.43 -18.20 -5.98
CA LEU A 252 -6.39 -19.28 -6.13
C LEU A 252 -7.65 -18.94 -5.34
N ASN A 253 -8.79 -18.90 -6.00
CA ASN A 253 -10.09 -18.83 -5.37
C ASN A 253 -10.88 -20.10 -5.68
N VAL A 254 -11.44 -20.72 -4.63
CA VAL A 254 -12.36 -21.85 -4.74
C VAL A 254 -13.63 -21.49 -4.00
N SER A 255 -14.75 -21.51 -4.67
CA SER A 255 -16.04 -21.28 -4.04
C SER A 255 -16.97 -22.47 -4.21
N LYS A 256 -17.82 -22.66 -3.20
CA LYS A 256 -18.86 -23.70 -3.15
C LYS A 256 -20.15 -23.09 -2.67
N ARG A 257 -21.19 -23.16 -3.51
CA ARG A 257 -22.56 -22.79 -3.14
C ARG A 257 -23.32 -24.03 -2.66
N PHE A 258 -24.01 -23.93 -1.53
CA PHE A 258 -24.90 -24.93 -0.96
C PHE A 258 -26.32 -24.36 -0.95
N GLY A 259 -27.17 -24.85 -1.86
CA GLY A 259 -28.48 -24.22 -2.11
C GLY A 259 -28.31 -22.77 -2.62
N ASN A 260 -29.24 -21.90 -2.21
CA ASN A 260 -29.25 -20.49 -2.58
C ASN A 260 -28.75 -19.56 -1.48
N GLU A 261 -28.53 -20.07 -0.28
CA GLU A 261 -28.29 -19.26 0.91
C GLU A 261 -26.84 -19.30 1.39
N HIS A 262 -26.13 -20.42 1.22
CA HIS A 262 -24.77 -20.58 1.76
C HIS A 262 -23.71 -20.58 0.67
N THR A 263 -22.67 -19.81 0.89
CA THR A 263 -21.44 -19.81 0.07
C THR A 263 -20.23 -19.98 0.97
N LEU A 264 -19.35 -20.90 0.61
CA LEU A 264 -18.03 -21.06 1.20
C LEU A 264 -17.00 -20.62 0.15
N LEU A 265 -16.09 -19.71 0.53
CA LEU A 265 -15.04 -19.17 -0.33
C LEU A 265 -13.68 -19.36 0.33
N PHE A 266 -12.82 -20.10 -0.32
CA PHE A 266 -11.40 -20.19 0.04
C PHE A 266 -10.57 -19.35 -0.93
N THR A 267 -9.68 -18.52 -0.38
CA THR A 267 -8.71 -17.73 -1.16
C THR A 267 -7.30 -18.01 -0.66
N ALA A 268 -6.38 -18.27 -1.56
CA ALA A 268 -4.95 -18.31 -1.30
C ALA A 268 -4.25 -17.37 -2.28
N LEU A 269 -3.37 -16.50 -1.79
CA LEU A 269 -2.57 -15.61 -2.62
C LEU A 269 -1.19 -15.38 -2.03
N GLY A 270 -0.22 -14.98 -2.87
CA GLY A 270 1.13 -14.67 -2.44
C GLY A 270 1.98 -14.12 -3.59
N SER A 271 3.01 -13.37 -3.20
CA SER A 271 3.94 -12.72 -4.11
C SER A 271 5.38 -12.84 -3.57
N PRO A 272 6.07 -14.00 -3.73
CA PRO A 272 7.50 -14.01 -3.48
C PRO A 272 8.21 -13.02 -4.40
N GLU A 273 9.00 -12.14 -3.78
CA GLU A 273 9.63 -11.03 -4.48
C GLU A 273 11.08 -10.82 -4.06
N ARG A 274 11.82 -10.15 -4.93
CA ARG A 274 13.15 -9.58 -4.70
C ARG A 274 13.28 -8.30 -5.49
N HIS A 275 13.72 -7.24 -4.84
CA HIS A 275 14.00 -5.98 -5.52
C HIS A 275 15.15 -5.22 -4.86
N ASP A 276 15.83 -4.42 -5.67
CA ASP A 276 16.83 -3.46 -5.23
C ASP A 276 16.20 -2.08 -5.10
N GLN A 277 16.70 -1.26 -4.16
CA GLN A 277 16.07 0.02 -3.79
C GLN A 277 17.07 1.18 -3.83
N ARG A 278 16.54 2.40 -3.97
CA ARG A 278 17.18 3.63 -3.56
C ARG A 278 16.69 4.00 -2.16
N SER A 279 17.39 3.57 -1.11
CA SER A 279 17.00 3.88 0.26
C SER A 279 17.39 5.30 0.68
N GLN A 280 18.39 5.90 0.02
CA GLN A 280 18.89 7.24 0.34
C GLN A 280 18.09 8.32 -0.40
N ARG A 281 17.64 9.33 0.34
CA ARG A 281 17.07 10.55 -0.23
C ARG A 281 18.15 11.38 -0.87
N LEU A 282 17.85 12.04 -1.98
CA LEU A 282 18.78 12.87 -2.74
C LEU A 282 18.68 14.35 -2.34
N SER A 283 19.81 15.04 -2.37
CA SER A 283 19.86 16.49 -2.38
C SER A 283 19.55 17.04 -3.77
N TRP A 284 19.33 18.34 -3.89
CA TRP A 284 19.22 19.00 -5.19
C TRP A 284 20.52 18.91 -5.99
N GLU A 285 21.66 19.03 -5.33
CA GLU A 285 22.98 18.89 -5.94
C GLU A 285 23.21 17.50 -6.55
N ASP A 286 22.78 16.44 -5.84
CA ASP A 286 22.82 15.08 -6.39
C ASP A 286 22.04 14.96 -7.70
N VAL A 287 20.84 15.56 -7.75
CA VAL A 287 19.98 15.52 -8.94
C VAL A 287 20.53 16.35 -10.09
N GLN A 288 21.13 17.51 -9.80
CA GLN A 288 21.78 18.33 -10.83
C GLN A 288 23.01 17.64 -11.43
N THR A 289 23.79 16.94 -10.60
CA THR A 289 25.04 16.31 -11.01
C THR A 289 24.82 14.97 -11.70
N TYR A 290 23.92 14.14 -11.17
CA TYR A 290 23.78 12.73 -11.58
C TYR A 290 22.42 12.40 -12.19
N GLY A 291 21.46 13.31 -12.16
CA GLY A 291 20.09 13.07 -12.64
C GLY A 291 19.14 12.57 -11.56
N ARG A 292 17.82 12.62 -11.88
CA ARG A 292 16.74 12.22 -10.95
C ARG A 292 16.62 10.70 -10.75
N ASP A 293 17.17 9.91 -11.66
CA ASP A 293 17.27 8.45 -11.57
C ASP A 293 18.49 7.96 -10.79
N TYR A 294 19.31 8.86 -10.29
CA TYR A 294 20.51 8.57 -9.52
C TYR A 294 20.22 7.76 -8.26
N ASN A 295 21.12 6.82 -7.94
CA ASN A 295 21.10 5.97 -6.78
C ASN A 295 22.47 5.87 -6.12
N LYS A 296 22.59 6.29 -4.87
CA LYS A 296 23.85 6.20 -4.10
C LYS A 296 24.13 4.80 -3.55
N ASN A 297 23.14 3.91 -3.57
CA ASN A 297 23.21 2.64 -2.87
C ASN A 297 23.92 1.54 -3.65
N TRP A 298 24.55 1.83 -4.77
CA TRP A 298 25.19 0.82 -5.59
C TRP A 298 26.55 1.22 -6.13
N GLY A 299 27.32 0.23 -6.52
CA GLY A 299 28.57 0.35 -7.26
C GLY A 299 28.89 -0.98 -7.94
N VAL A 300 29.97 -1.03 -8.71
CA VAL A 300 30.45 -2.25 -9.36
C VAL A 300 31.34 -3.00 -8.38
N ARG A 301 30.96 -4.24 -8.02
CA ARG A 301 31.74 -5.13 -7.18
C ARG A 301 31.98 -6.45 -7.91
N SER A 302 33.25 -6.85 -8.07
CA SER A 302 33.62 -8.07 -8.83
C SER A 302 33.06 -8.09 -10.26
N GLY A 303 32.96 -6.92 -10.91
CA GLY A 303 32.49 -6.78 -12.29
C GLY A 303 30.95 -6.72 -12.45
N GLU A 304 30.18 -6.84 -11.37
CA GLU A 304 28.72 -6.84 -11.40
C GLU A 304 28.14 -5.67 -10.59
N PRO A 305 26.98 -5.11 -10.99
CA PRO A 305 26.24 -4.16 -10.17
C PRO A 305 25.84 -4.75 -8.82
N TYR A 306 26.24 -4.08 -7.74
CA TYR A 306 25.95 -4.49 -6.37
C TYR A 306 25.28 -3.36 -5.62
N ASN A 307 24.00 -3.54 -5.30
CA ASN A 307 23.22 -2.60 -4.50
C ASN A 307 23.20 -3.06 -3.03
N ILE A 308 23.57 -2.18 -2.11
CA ILE A 308 23.58 -2.45 -0.66
C ILE A 308 22.18 -2.43 -0.02
N SER A 309 21.16 -2.00 -0.78
CA SER A 309 19.77 -1.91 -0.32
C SER A 309 18.89 -2.82 -1.18
N ARG A 310 19.00 -4.13 -0.95
CA ARG A 310 18.17 -5.15 -1.59
C ARG A 310 17.19 -5.71 -0.59
N ASN A 311 15.95 -5.89 -1.00
CA ASN A 311 14.92 -6.57 -0.23
C ASN A 311 14.48 -7.87 -0.92
N ASN A 312 14.02 -8.82 -0.13
CA ASN A 312 13.32 -10.01 -0.59
C ASN A 312 12.30 -10.41 0.48
N TYR A 313 11.08 -10.72 0.05
CA TYR A 313 10.03 -11.07 0.99
C TYR A 313 9.01 -12.02 0.38
N PHE A 314 8.41 -12.86 1.22
CA PHE A 314 7.30 -13.71 0.84
C PHE A 314 6.25 -13.74 1.94
N LYS A 315 5.02 -13.35 1.60
CA LYS A 315 3.87 -13.31 2.51
C LYS A 315 2.68 -14.07 1.90
N PRO A 316 2.63 -15.41 2.00
CA PRO A 316 1.43 -16.15 1.64
C PRO A 316 0.27 -15.76 2.57
N TYR A 317 -0.91 -15.61 1.99
CA TYR A 317 -2.14 -15.21 2.65
C TYR A 317 -3.28 -16.15 2.29
N PHE A 318 -3.98 -16.64 3.30
CA PHE A 318 -5.07 -17.60 3.17
C PHE A 318 -6.31 -17.08 3.88
N THR A 319 -7.48 -17.24 3.25
CA THR A 319 -8.76 -16.96 3.89
C THR A 319 -9.76 -18.05 3.61
N LEU A 320 -10.61 -18.33 4.58
CA LEU A 320 -11.82 -19.13 4.41
C LEU A 320 -12.99 -18.30 4.90
N GLN A 321 -13.95 -18.03 4.01
CA GLN A 321 -15.12 -17.21 4.30
C GLN A 321 -16.38 -18.04 4.10
N HIS A 322 -17.30 -17.97 5.06
CA HIS A 322 -18.64 -18.50 4.97
C HIS A 322 -19.63 -17.34 4.95
N ILE A 323 -20.50 -17.33 3.96
CA ILE A 323 -21.56 -16.35 3.78
C ILE A 323 -22.89 -17.09 3.82
N TRP A 324 -23.78 -16.64 4.68
CA TRP A 324 -25.16 -17.11 4.73
C TRP A 324 -26.13 -15.94 4.54
N ASN A 325 -26.94 -16.03 3.51
CA ASN A 325 -27.94 -15.02 3.13
C ASN A 325 -29.34 -15.61 3.31
N GLY A 326 -29.86 -15.60 4.55
CA GLY A 326 -31.24 -15.93 4.85
C GLY A 326 -32.17 -14.73 4.58
N GLU A 327 -33.49 -14.98 4.69
CA GLU A 327 -34.51 -13.96 4.37
C GLU A 327 -34.43 -12.71 5.25
N LYS A 328 -34.24 -12.85 6.57
CA LYS A 328 -34.13 -11.77 7.53
C LYS A 328 -32.75 -11.66 8.17
N LEU A 329 -32.01 -12.75 8.27
CA LEU A 329 -30.69 -12.81 8.90
C LEU A 329 -29.66 -13.15 7.84
N SER A 330 -28.62 -12.36 7.75
CA SER A 330 -27.41 -12.67 7.01
C SER A 330 -26.21 -12.76 7.96
N MET A 331 -25.32 -13.70 7.68
CA MET A 331 -24.10 -13.90 8.48
C MET A 331 -22.90 -14.00 7.55
N LYS A 332 -21.78 -13.45 7.99
CA LYS A 332 -20.50 -13.56 7.30
C LYS A 332 -19.40 -13.86 8.31
N ASN A 333 -18.79 -15.03 8.15
CA ASN A 333 -17.73 -15.50 9.03
C ASN A 333 -16.45 -15.69 8.20
N SER A 334 -15.32 -15.30 8.74
CA SER A 334 -14.03 -15.42 8.06
C SER A 334 -12.96 -15.87 9.04
N ILE A 335 -12.09 -16.78 8.60
CA ILE A 335 -10.81 -17.05 9.24
C ILE A 335 -9.71 -16.73 8.24
N TYR A 336 -8.58 -16.25 8.73
CA TYR A 336 -7.47 -15.89 7.88
C TYR A 336 -6.13 -16.16 8.53
N LEU A 337 -5.12 -16.38 7.68
CA LEU A 337 -3.75 -16.63 8.07
C LEU A 337 -2.80 -15.98 7.06
N ALA A 338 -1.83 -15.21 7.54
CA ALA A 338 -0.70 -14.76 6.76
C ALA A 338 0.60 -15.11 7.48
N ILE A 339 1.59 -15.59 6.74
CA ILE A 339 2.91 -15.93 7.25
C ILE A 339 3.93 -15.21 6.38
N GLY A 340 4.54 -14.16 6.93
CA GLY A 340 5.54 -13.36 6.22
C GLY A 340 6.95 -13.71 6.68
N SER A 341 7.88 -13.81 5.75
CA SER A 341 9.30 -13.99 6.04
C SER A 341 10.14 -13.42 4.92
N GLY A 342 11.18 -12.70 5.29
CA GLY A 342 12.13 -12.12 4.35
C GLY A 342 13.07 -11.14 5.03
N GLY A 343 13.60 -10.21 4.27
CA GLY A 343 14.50 -9.19 4.77
C GLY A 343 15.35 -8.61 3.65
N GLY A 344 16.34 -7.84 4.03
CA GLY A 344 17.16 -7.15 3.06
C GLY A 344 18.59 -6.95 3.50
N ARG A 345 19.43 -6.61 2.53
CA ARG A 345 20.80 -6.18 2.77
C ARG A 345 20.82 -4.91 3.59
N TRP A 346 21.71 -4.90 4.54
CA TRP A 346 21.97 -3.80 5.42
C TRP A 346 23.47 -3.58 5.58
N THR A 347 23.86 -2.47 6.16
CA THR A 347 25.28 -2.14 6.41
C THR A 347 25.45 -1.61 7.83
N GLU A 348 26.46 -2.07 8.52
CA GLU A 348 26.87 -1.53 9.80
C GLU A 348 28.25 -0.89 9.70
N THR A 349 28.46 0.18 10.46
CA THR A 349 29.71 0.96 10.43
C THR A 349 30.15 1.45 11.81
N LYS A 350 31.45 1.43 12.06
CA LYS A 350 32.14 2.02 13.23
C LYS A 350 33.04 3.18 12.86
N GLY A 351 32.90 3.72 11.69
CA GLY A 351 33.72 4.83 11.21
C GLY A 351 33.02 5.59 10.08
N LYS A 352 33.71 5.78 8.99
CA LYS A 352 33.12 6.29 7.76
C LYS A 352 32.25 5.21 7.14
N SER A 353 30.99 5.52 6.85
CA SER A 353 30.09 4.59 6.23
C SER A 353 30.49 4.24 4.80
N ILE A 354 30.02 3.12 4.28
CA ILE A 354 30.21 2.72 2.87
C ILE A 354 29.82 3.85 1.91
N LEU A 355 28.75 4.59 2.21
CA LEU A 355 28.28 5.73 1.40
C LEU A 355 29.16 6.97 1.48
N SER A 356 30.21 6.98 2.33
CA SER A 356 31.23 8.04 2.33
C SER A 356 32.34 7.78 1.29
N HIS A 357 32.39 6.61 0.69
CA HIS A 357 33.36 6.17 -0.29
C HIS A 357 32.73 6.11 -1.69
N LEU A 358 32.34 7.26 -2.22
CA LEU A 358 31.77 7.37 -3.57
C LEU A 358 32.84 7.86 -4.57
N SER A 359 32.89 7.19 -5.71
CA SER A 359 33.65 7.63 -6.89
C SER A 359 32.68 7.82 -8.05
N GLN A 360 32.64 8.98 -8.64
CA GLN A 360 31.70 9.36 -9.72
C GLN A 360 30.22 9.02 -9.39
N GLY A 361 29.84 9.19 -8.12
CA GLY A 361 28.48 8.91 -7.64
C GLY A 361 28.18 7.44 -7.32
N GLN A 362 29.10 6.52 -7.51
CA GLN A 362 28.94 5.09 -7.21
C GLN A 362 29.84 4.67 -6.04
N ILE A 363 29.44 3.61 -5.32
CA ILE A 363 30.27 3.05 -4.25
C ILE A 363 31.57 2.50 -4.85
N ASP A 364 32.69 3.05 -4.35
CA ASP A 364 34.03 2.55 -4.64
C ASP A 364 34.38 1.40 -3.69
N TRP A 365 34.08 0.19 -4.10
CA TRP A 365 34.30 -1.01 -3.29
C TRP A 365 35.79 -1.24 -2.98
N THR A 366 36.70 -0.83 -3.85
CA THR A 366 38.14 -0.93 -3.62
C THR A 366 38.56 -0.04 -2.46
N GLU A 367 38.07 1.19 -2.42
CA GLU A 367 38.37 2.11 -1.32
C GLU A 367 37.67 1.70 -0.01
N VAL A 368 36.44 1.15 -0.09
CA VAL A 368 35.73 0.59 1.07
C VAL A 368 36.54 -0.55 1.70
N GLU A 369 36.97 -1.55 0.91
CA GLU A 369 37.74 -2.69 1.42
C GLU A 369 39.10 -2.26 1.94
N LYS A 370 39.81 -1.35 1.25
CA LYS A 370 41.08 -0.79 1.70
C LYS A 370 40.94 -0.07 3.05
N THR A 371 39.94 0.80 3.18
CA THR A 371 39.65 1.52 4.44
C THR A 371 39.28 0.57 5.54
N ASN A 372 38.52 -0.48 5.24
CA ASN A 372 38.16 -1.52 6.20
C ASN A 372 39.38 -2.26 6.75
N LEU A 373 40.36 -2.56 5.89
CA LEU A 373 41.61 -3.24 6.27
C LEU A 373 42.66 -2.33 6.92
N SER A 374 42.55 -1.00 6.82
CA SER A 374 43.47 -0.03 7.40
C SER A 374 42.85 0.87 8.47
N GLY A 375 41.63 0.54 8.92
CA GLY A 375 40.88 1.34 9.87
C GLY A 375 41.55 1.42 11.26
N ASP A 376 41.17 2.44 12.01
CA ASP A 376 41.61 2.61 13.38
C ASP A 376 41.15 1.44 14.26
N GLN A 377 42.08 0.78 14.93
CA GLN A 377 41.86 -0.36 15.82
C GLN A 377 41.95 0.04 17.30
N SER A 378 42.15 1.31 17.62
CA SER A 378 42.38 1.81 19.00
C SER A 378 41.20 1.58 19.95
N TYR A 379 39.99 1.33 19.38
CA TYR A 379 38.80 1.02 20.15
C TYR A 379 38.74 -0.45 20.65
N LEU A 380 39.64 -1.30 20.15
CA LEU A 380 39.68 -2.70 20.57
C LEU A 380 40.28 -2.88 21.94
N PRO A 381 39.79 -3.87 22.76
CA PRO A 381 40.44 -4.25 23.98
C PRO A 381 41.87 -4.79 23.74
N LEU A 382 42.76 -4.64 24.72
CA LEU A 382 44.14 -5.11 24.65
C LEU A 382 44.28 -6.63 24.39
N TYR A 383 43.24 -7.38 24.70
CA TYR A 383 43.19 -8.83 24.51
C TYR A 383 42.37 -9.27 23.33
N ALA A 384 42.12 -8.38 22.36
CA ALA A 384 41.45 -8.72 21.13
C ALA A 384 42.20 -9.81 20.35
N PRO A 385 41.50 -10.70 19.61
CA PRO A 385 42.16 -11.66 18.75
C PRO A 385 43.09 -10.99 17.75
N ALA A 386 44.15 -11.71 17.36
CA ALA A 386 44.98 -11.28 16.25
C ALA A 386 44.14 -11.15 14.96
N GLY A 387 44.37 -10.12 14.15
CA GLY A 387 43.65 -9.84 12.90
C GLY A 387 43.06 -8.43 12.88
N MET A 388 42.41 -8.11 11.78
CA MET A 388 41.78 -6.81 11.53
C MET A 388 40.30 -6.87 11.91
N ALA A 389 39.85 -5.97 12.78
CA ALA A 389 38.44 -5.72 12.99
C ALA A 389 37.83 -4.90 11.84
N ALA A 390 36.69 -5.34 11.37
CA ALA A 390 35.96 -4.59 10.33
C ALA A 390 35.45 -3.26 10.90
N THR A 391 35.60 -2.18 10.12
CA THR A 391 34.96 -0.89 10.38
C THR A 391 33.64 -0.75 9.62
N ASN A 392 33.49 -1.50 8.54
CA ASN A 392 32.25 -1.66 7.78
C ASN A 392 31.99 -3.14 7.49
N ILE A 393 30.74 -3.53 7.57
CA ILE A 393 30.27 -4.87 7.23
C ILE A 393 29.00 -4.82 6.40
N LEU A 394 28.73 -5.90 5.68
CA LEU A 394 27.42 -6.18 5.11
C LEU A 394 26.71 -7.18 6.03
N SER A 395 25.44 -6.93 6.23
CA SER A 395 24.54 -7.80 7.00
C SER A 395 23.23 -8.05 6.25
N ASP A 396 22.48 -9.04 6.70
CA ASP A 396 21.08 -9.21 6.32
C ASP A 396 20.21 -8.92 7.56
N PHE A 397 19.36 -7.88 7.45
CA PHE A 397 18.29 -7.66 8.41
C PHE A 397 17.06 -8.44 7.96
N MET A 398 16.73 -9.49 8.73
CA MET A 398 15.65 -10.41 8.44
C MET A 398 14.47 -10.15 9.37
N ALA A 399 13.26 -10.18 8.82
CA ALA A 399 12.04 -10.00 9.58
C ALA A 399 10.94 -10.93 9.09
N GLY A 400 10.09 -11.33 10.00
CA GLY A 400 8.92 -12.12 9.65
C GLY A 400 7.76 -11.88 10.59
N HIS A 401 6.59 -12.34 10.18
CA HIS A 401 5.41 -12.24 11.02
C HIS A 401 4.41 -13.37 10.74
N THR A 402 3.63 -13.68 11.74
CA THR A 402 2.42 -14.50 11.63
C THR A 402 1.23 -13.63 12.02
N GLN A 403 0.25 -13.54 11.14
CA GLN A 403 -1.02 -12.85 11.36
C GLN A 403 -2.15 -13.86 11.17
N ALA A 404 -2.90 -14.14 12.22
CA ALA A 404 -4.04 -15.05 12.18
C ALA A 404 -5.24 -14.41 12.85
N GLY A 405 -6.45 -14.69 12.37
CA GLY A 405 -7.63 -14.12 12.99
C GLY A 405 -8.93 -14.74 12.54
N ALA A 406 -9.99 -14.37 13.26
CA ALA A 406 -11.35 -14.77 12.97
C ALA A 406 -12.30 -13.58 13.09
N ILE A 407 -13.23 -13.48 12.16
CA ILE A 407 -14.27 -12.46 12.12
C ILE A 407 -15.61 -13.17 12.05
N ALA A 408 -16.53 -12.79 12.90
CA ALA A 408 -17.94 -13.22 12.84
C ALA A 408 -18.82 -11.99 12.81
N SER A 409 -19.75 -11.91 11.86
CA SER A 409 -20.70 -10.81 11.74
C SER A 409 -22.07 -11.31 11.36
N ALA A 410 -23.09 -10.61 11.84
CA ALA A 410 -24.48 -10.89 11.54
C ALA A 410 -25.23 -9.58 11.34
N GLU A 411 -26.20 -9.58 10.43
CA GLU A 411 -27.13 -8.48 10.16
C GLU A 411 -28.57 -9.04 10.16
N TYR A 412 -29.44 -8.35 10.84
CA TYR A 412 -30.86 -8.71 10.95
C TYR A 412 -31.75 -7.57 10.45
N ARG A 413 -32.61 -7.87 9.49
CA ARG A 413 -33.63 -6.97 8.96
C ARG A 413 -34.85 -6.99 9.88
N LEU A 414 -34.98 -5.91 10.68
CA LEU A 414 -36.09 -5.78 11.65
C LEU A 414 -37.44 -5.54 10.96
N THR A 415 -37.48 -4.55 10.07
CA THR A 415 -38.66 -4.14 9.30
C THR A 415 -38.21 -3.58 7.95
N GLN A 416 -39.16 -3.17 7.09
CA GLN A 416 -38.79 -2.43 5.90
C GLN A 416 -38.00 -1.17 6.26
N GLY A 417 -36.77 -1.11 5.80
CA GLY A 417 -35.85 0.00 5.99
C GLY A 417 -34.95 -0.08 7.21
N TRP A 418 -35.21 -0.87 8.26
CA TRP A 418 -34.34 -0.99 9.43
C TRP A 418 -33.53 -2.29 9.41
N THR A 419 -32.21 -2.13 9.56
CA THR A 419 -31.27 -3.25 9.73
C THR A 419 -30.41 -2.99 10.96
N VAL A 420 -30.22 -3.99 11.80
CA VAL A 420 -29.27 -3.96 12.91
C VAL A 420 -28.23 -5.04 12.66
N GLY A 421 -27.01 -4.77 13.05
CA GLY A 421 -25.91 -5.71 12.86
C GLY A 421 -24.90 -5.64 13.99
N GLY A 422 -24.01 -6.60 14.01
CA GLY A 422 -22.90 -6.61 14.95
C GLY A 422 -21.90 -7.69 14.60
N GLY A 423 -20.76 -7.64 15.24
CA GLY A 423 -19.74 -8.65 15.02
C GLY A 423 -18.60 -8.58 15.98
N LEU A 424 -17.77 -9.62 15.89
CA LEU A 424 -16.57 -9.83 16.67
C LEU A 424 -15.39 -10.07 15.72
N HIS A 425 -14.25 -9.55 16.08
CA HIS A 425 -12.97 -9.82 15.42
C HIS A 425 -11.92 -10.10 16.46
N TYR A 426 -11.21 -11.18 16.32
CA TYR A 426 -10.00 -11.48 17.07
C TYR A 426 -8.82 -11.64 16.12
N GLN A 427 -7.68 -11.06 16.49
CA GLN A 427 -6.45 -11.13 15.72
C GLN A 427 -5.26 -11.42 16.63
N TYR A 428 -4.48 -12.42 16.25
CA TYR A 428 -3.14 -12.71 16.75
C TYR A 428 -2.11 -12.20 15.75
N TYR A 429 -1.10 -11.49 16.23
CA TYR A 429 0.00 -11.00 15.43
C TYR A 429 1.32 -11.21 16.17
N SER A 430 2.25 -11.91 15.55
CA SER A 430 3.57 -12.17 16.10
C SER A 430 4.64 -11.80 15.09
N THR A 431 5.68 -11.11 15.52
CA THR A 431 6.83 -10.75 14.69
C THR A 431 8.12 -11.36 15.24
N TRP A 432 9.11 -11.47 14.37
CA TRP A 432 10.49 -11.73 14.73
C TRP A 432 11.41 -10.92 13.81
N GLU A 433 12.53 -10.48 14.35
CA GLU A 433 13.57 -9.71 13.67
C GLU A 433 14.94 -10.19 14.14
N HIS A 434 15.88 -10.33 13.22
CA HIS A 434 17.29 -10.55 13.54
C HIS A 434 18.19 -9.98 12.47
N GLU A 435 19.41 -9.62 12.85
CA GLU A 435 20.45 -9.17 11.95
C GLU A 435 21.64 -10.13 12.02
N ARG A 436 22.21 -10.46 10.85
CA ARG A 436 23.29 -11.41 10.71
C ARG A 436 24.34 -10.92 9.73
N ILE A 437 25.62 -11.04 10.09
CA ILE A 437 26.74 -10.68 9.23
C ILE A 437 26.77 -11.58 7.99
N THR A 438 26.88 -10.96 6.81
CA THR A 438 27.00 -11.67 5.53
C THR A 438 28.38 -11.51 4.89
N ASP A 439 29.10 -10.39 5.19
CA ASP A 439 30.41 -10.11 4.64
C ASP A 439 31.18 -9.15 5.54
N LEU A 440 32.42 -9.47 5.86
CA LEU A 440 33.32 -8.65 6.67
C LEU A 440 34.17 -7.69 5.82
N LEU A 441 33.97 -7.67 4.49
CA LEU A 441 34.67 -6.81 3.53
C LEU A 441 36.20 -6.94 3.66
N GLY A 442 36.69 -8.17 3.73
CA GLY A 442 38.12 -8.50 3.80
C GLY A 442 38.72 -8.54 5.20
N ALA A 443 38.01 -8.08 6.25
CA ALA A 443 38.46 -8.13 7.63
C ALA A 443 38.23 -9.52 8.27
N ASP A 444 38.84 -9.77 9.45
CA ASP A 444 38.80 -11.05 10.13
C ASP A 444 37.60 -11.21 11.04
N PHE A 445 37.14 -10.14 11.66
CA PHE A 445 36.00 -10.14 12.59
C PHE A 445 35.36 -8.75 12.69
N TRP A 446 34.12 -8.72 13.21
CA TRP A 446 33.42 -7.52 13.67
C TRP A 446 33.43 -7.48 15.18
N TYR A 447 33.83 -6.38 15.78
CA TYR A 447 33.80 -6.18 17.22
C TYR A 447 32.44 -5.58 17.64
N GLU A 448 31.61 -6.39 18.32
CA GLU A 448 30.36 -5.96 18.94
C GLU A 448 30.65 -5.50 20.37
N ASP A 449 30.84 -4.20 20.56
CA ASP A 449 31.39 -3.69 21.83
C ASP A 449 30.43 -3.71 23.01
N TYR A 450 29.13 -3.88 22.76
CA TYR A 450 28.10 -3.87 23.81
C TYR A 450 28.16 -2.63 24.75
N ALA A 451 28.92 -1.59 24.38
CA ALA A 451 29.14 -0.43 25.21
C ALA A 451 27.84 0.26 25.59
N GLY A 452 27.71 0.65 26.87
CA GLY A 452 26.49 1.28 27.38
C GLY A 452 25.32 0.31 27.66
N LYS A 453 25.46 -0.97 27.30
CA LYS A 453 24.44 -1.99 27.56
C LYS A 453 24.80 -2.78 28.81
N SER A 454 24.26 -2.44 29.97
CA SER A 454 24.43 -3.19 31.23
C SER A 454 23.35 -4.24 31.45
N LEU A 455 23.03 -5.00 30.40
CA LEU A 455 21.98 -6.03 30.41
C LEU A 455 22.56 -7.39 30.70
N ALA A 456 21.95 -8.13 31.63
CA ALA A 456 22.41 -9.47 32.07
C ALA A 456 22.56 -10.47 30.91
N GLY A 457 21.75 -10.34 29.86
CA GLY A 457 21.81 -11.20 28.66
C GLY A 457 23.08 -11.04 27.83
N LEU A 458 23.87 -9.99 28.03
CA LEU A 458 25.13 -9.72 27.33
C LEU A 458 26.37 -10.25 28.08
N ALA A 459 26.24 -10.58 29.35
CA ALA A 459 27.35 -11.06 30.15
C ALA A 459 27.91 -12.38 29.57
N GLY A 460 29.23 -12.42 29.35
CA GLY A 460 29.93 -13.60 28.84
C GLY A 460 29.70 -13.90 27.35
N ARG A 461 29.04 -13.05 26.59
CA ARG A 461 28.93 -13.21 25.14
C ARG A 461 30.23 -12.85 24.43
N ASP A 462 30.56 -13.64 23.42
CA ASP A 462 31.70 -13.33 22.55
C ASP A 462 31.42 -12.05 21.75
N PRO A 463 32.22 -10.98 21.92
CA PRO A 463 32.08 -9.74 21.17
C PRO A 463 32.70 -9.83 19.76
N TYR A 464 33.50 -10.87 19.46
CA TYR A 464 34.21 -11.01 18.20
C TYR A 464 33.39 -11.81 17.18
N LYS A 465 32.60 -11.11 16.39
CA LYS A 465 31.61 -11.69 15.49
C LYS A 465 32.20 -12.00 14.11
N ARG A 466 31.75 -13.09 13.51
CA ARG A 466 32.15 -13.58 12.19
C ARG A 466 30.95 -13.65 11.24
N VAL A 467 31.22 -13.92 9.98
CA VAL A 467 30.17 -14.18 9.00
C VAL A 467 29.23 -15.30 9.49
N GLY A 468 27.93 -14.99 9.51
CA GLY A 468 26.90 -15.88 10.03
C GLY A 468 26.43 -15.59 11.46
N ASP A 469 27.19 -14.80 12.23
CA ASP A 469 26.83 -14.46 13.61
C ASP A 469 25.73 -13.38 13.65
N TYR A 470 24.91 -13.45 14.70
CA TYR A 470 23.94 -12.42 15.02
C TYR A 470 24.59 -11.21 15.65
N ILE A 471 24.14 -10.03 15.23
CA ILE A 471 24.52 -8.74 15.78
C ILE A 471 23.27 -7.91 16.11
N ARG A 472 23.36 -7.01 17.08
CA ARG A 472 22.37 -5.99 17.45
C ARG A 472 20.95 -6.49 17.76
N THR A 473 20.39 -7.39 16.98
CA THR A 473 18.95 -7.68 16.97
C THR A 473 18.67 -9.17 16.90
N ASN A 474 17.89 -9.68 17.87
CA ASN A 474 17.18 -10.94 17.81
C ASN A 474 15.96 -10.84 18.74
N ASN A 475 14.90 -10.22 18.25
CA ASN A 475 13.73 -9.87 19.03
C ASN A 475 12.43 -9.99 18.23
N GLY A 476 11.31 -9.71 18.87
CA GLY A 476 10.00 -9.67 18.22
C GLY A 476 8.92 -9.20 19.17
N LYS A 477 7.72 -9.11 18.64
CA LYS A 477 6.54 -8.62 19.36
C LYS A 477 5.38 -9.59 19.17
N VAL A 478 4.54 -9.71 20.19
CA VAL A 478 3.29 -10.48 20.13
C VAL A 478 2.16 -9.58 20.54
N THR A 479 1.12 -9.52 19.71
CA THR A 479 -0.08 -8.73 19.93
C THR A 479 -1.31 -9.63 19.84
N HIS A 480 -2.17 -9.57 20.85
CA HIS A 480 -3.54 -10.05 20.81
C HIS A 480 -4.45 -8.84 20.71
N HIS A 481 -5.32 -8.83 19.72
CA HIS A 481 -6.23 -7.72 19.46
C HIS A 481 -7.66 -8.25 19.30
N GLY A 482 -8.62 -7.61 19.96
CA GLY A 482 -10.03 -7.95 19.89
C GLY A 482 -10.89 -6.72 19.63
N THR A 483 -11.88 -6.85 18.74
CA THR A 483 -12.89 -5.82 18.43
C THR A 483 -14.28 -6.40 18.54
N ALA A 484 -15.21 -5.70 19.17
CA ALA A 484 -16.64 -5.95 19.12
C ALA A 484 -17.34 -4.70 18.61
N TYR A 485 -18.38 -4.88 17.77
CA TYR A 485 -19.11 -3.73 17.24
C TYR A 485 -20.61 -4.02 17.09
N LEU A 486 -21.39 -2.93 17.09
CA LEU A 486 -22.82 -2.90 16.81
C LEU A 486 -23.10 -1.82 15.75
N THR A 487 -24.04 -2.10 14.86
CA THR A 487 -24.49 -1.17 13.83
C THR A 487 -26.00 -1.12 13.77
N ALA A 488 -26.54 0.03 13.41
CA ALA A 488 -27.93 0.20 13.03
C ALA A 488 -28.01 1.08 11.80
N SER A 489 -28.84 0.71 10.85
CA SER A 489 -29.09 1.46 9.63
C SER A 489 -30.55 1.56 9.33
N TYR A 490 -30.95 2.70 8.80
CA TYR A 490 -32.28 2.97 8.26
C TYR A 490 -32.17 3.38 6.81
N GLN A 491 -33.01 2.83 5.96
CA GLN A 491 -33.04 3.14 4.54
C GLN A 491 -34.46 3.31 4.05
N SER A 492 -34.75 4.44 3.39
CA SER A 492 -35.95 4.71 2.61
C SER A 492 -35.57 5.30 1.26
N GLU A 493 -36.53 5.61 0.41
CA GLU A 493 -36.28 6.26 -0.89
C GLU A 493 -35.56 7.59 -0.74
N LYS A 494 -35.91 8.39 0.27
CA LYS A 494 -35.40 9.75 0.47
C LYS A 494 -34.36 9.89 1.56
N LEU A 495 -34.27 8.94 2.48
CA LEU A 495 -33.42 9.05 3.66
C LEU A 495 -32.70 7.74 3.91
N SER A 496 -31.37 7.84 4.06
CA SER A 496 -30.53 6.77 4.61
C SER A 496 -29.77 7.30 5.81
N ALA A 497 -29.76 6.54 6.90
CA ALA A 497 -29.02 6.88 8.09
C ALA A 497 -28.32 5.65 8.63
N ASN A 498 -27.14 5.82 9.21
CA ASN A 498 -26.44 4.75 9.89
C ASN A 498 -25.71 5.24 11.13
N VAL A 499 -25.51 4.33 12.06
CA VAL A 499 -24.68 4.53 13.25
C VAL A 499 -23.98 3.23 13.58
N GLY A 500 -22.74 3.34 14.05
CA GLY A 500 -21.95 2.22 14.53
C GLY A 500 -21.17 2.58 15.78
N LEU A 501 -21.10 1.62 16.68
CA LEU A 501 -20.32 1.66 17.91
C LEU A 501 -19.33 0.50 17.88
N SER A 502 -18.08 0.73 18.27
CA SER A 502 -17.13 -0.35 18.50
C SER A 502 -16.30 -0.14 19.75
N GLY A 503 -15.98 -1.25 20.41
CA GLY A 503 -14.99 -1.32 21.46
C GLY A 503 -13.89 -2.29 21.05
N PHE A 504 -12.65 -1.98 21.41
CA PHE A 504 -11.50 -2.80 21.08
C PHE A 504 -10.45 -2.77 22.19
N GLY A 505 -9.65 -3.84 22.23
CA GLY A 505 -8.58 -3.97 23.20
C GLY A 505 -7.38 -4.71 22.64
N SER A 506 -6.21 -4.38 23.14
CA SER A 506 -4.97 -5.07 22.79
C SER A 506 -4.16 -5.44 24.01
N LEU A 507 -3.42 -6.54 23.87
CA LEU A 507 -2.37 -6.97 24.78
C LEU A 507 -1.11 -7.18 23.97
N ASN A 508 -0.05 -6.45 24.32
CA ASN A 508 1.19 -6.41 23.59
C ASN A 508 2.34 -6.84 24.49
N ARG A 509 3.22 -7.71 23.98
CA ARG A 509 4.48 -8.11 24.64
C ARG A 509 5.62 -8.09 23.65
N ARG A 510 6.81 -7.75 24.10
CA ARG A 510 8.06 -7.89 23.36
C ARG A 510 8.88 -9.04 23.93
N TRP A 511 9.59 -9.75 23.08
CA TRP A 511 10.62 -10.66 23.47
C TRP A 511 11.94 -10.27 22.82
N ASP A 512 13.05 -10.49 23.54
CA ASP A 512 14.39 -10.15 23.07
C ASP A 512 15.41 -11.16 23.60
N LYS A 513 15.89 -12.01 22.71
CA LYS A 513 16.88 -13.03 23.00
C LYS A 513 18.31 -12.51 22.80
N TYR A 514 18.47 -11.32 22.21
CA TYR A 514 19.78 -10.71 22.04
C TYR A 514 20.24 -10.03 23.32
N ASN A 515 19.40 -9.23 23.92
CA ASN A 515 19.75 -8.41 25.08
C ASN A 515 19.47 -9.10 26.43
N TYR A 516 18.61 -10.10 26.49
CA TYR A 516 18.11 -10.71 27.72
C TYR A 516 18.23 -12.22 27.74
N THR A 517 18.21 -12.82 28.95
CA THR A 517 18.24 -14.26 29.21
C THR A 517 17.16 -14.67 30.20
N GLY A 518 16.84 -15.96 30.26
CA GLY A 518 15.87 -16.49 31.23
C GLY A 518 14.46 -15.90 31.07
N ALA A 519 13.89 -15.49 32.19
CA ALA A 519 12.54 -14.89 32.20
C ALA A 519 12.48 -13.50 31.60
N ASP A 520 13.59 -12.74 31.67
CA ASP A 520 13.67 -11.34 31.21
C ASP A 520 13.63 -11.20 29.67
N ILE A 521 13.73 -12.33 28.95
CA ILE A 521 13.52 -12.37 27.49
C ILE A 521 12.16 -11.77 27.13
N TRP A 522 11.16 -11.89 27.98
CA TRP A 522 9.83 -11.34 27.78
C TRP A 522 9.61 -10.07 28.59
N SER A 523 9.11 -9.02 27.93
CA SER A 523 8.63 -7.83 28.59
C SER A 523 7.38 -8.10 29.43
N GLU A 524 7.05 -7.16 30.32
CA GLU A 524 5.69 -7.06 30.82
C GLU A 524 4.68 -6.81 29.68
N ALA A 525 3.40 -7.01 29.99
CA ALA A 525 2.32 -6.85 29.03
C ALA A 525 1.79 -5.41 29.02
N ALA A 526 1.98 -4.69 27.90
CA ALA A 526 1.32 -3.43 27.65
C ALA A 526 -0.12 -3.67 27.17
N LYS A 527 -1.10 -3.03 27.83
CA LYS A 527 -2.53 -3.22 27.59
C LYS A 527 -3.18 -1.90 27.17
N GLY A 528 -4.10 -1.96 26.25
CA GLY A 528 -4.87 -0.80 25.81
C GLY A 528 -6.34 -1.14 25.59
N LEU A 529 -7.22 -0.19 25.86
CA LEU A 529 -8.65 -0.23 25.53
C LEU A 529 -9.02 1.02 24.74
N GLY A 530 -9.87 0.87 23.76
CA GLY A 530 -10.36 1.95 22.92
C GLY A 530 -11.80 1.74 22.49
N ALA A 531 -12.37 2.78 21.93
CA ALA A 531 -13.75 2.77 21.44
C ALA A 531 -13.90 3.71 20.24
N SER A 532 -14.92 3.49 19.44
CA SER A 532 -15.31 4.43 18.39
C SER A 532 -16.82 4.56 18.27
N VAL A 533 -17.27 5.73 17.84
CA VAL A 533 -18.62 5.98 17.37
C VAL A 533 -18.55 6.66 16.03
N LYS A 534 -19.38 6.19 15.10
CA LYS A 534 -19.48 6.73 13.72
C LYS A 534 -20.94 6.81 13.32
N GLY A 535 -21.28 7.77 12.47
CA GLY A 535 -22.61 7.82 11.90
C GLY A 535 -22.70 8.77 10.73
N GLY A 536 -23.80 8.66 10.01
CA GLY A 536 -24.07 9.53 8.88
C GLY A 536 -25.52 9.48 8.45
N VAL A 537 -25.92 10.54 7.76
CA VAL A 537 -27.25 10.70 7.16
C VAL A 537 -27.09 11.16 5.71
N LEU A 538 -27.78 10.52 4.81
CA LEU A 538 -27.95 10.90 3.42
C LEU A 538 -29.42 11.26 3.17
N TRP A 539 -29.68 12.46 2.69
CA TRP A 539 -31.00 12.92 2.33
C TRP A 539 -31.07 13.23 0.82
N LYS A 540 -32.08 12.69 0.15
CA LYS A 540 -32.38 12.88 -1.26
C LYS A 540 -33.64 13.77 -1.40
N PRO A 541 -33.51 15.11 -1.37
CA PRO A 541 -34.66 16.02 -1.39
C PRO A 541 -35.44 15.98 -2.70
N ALA A 542 -34.75 15.76 -3.82
CA ALA A 542 -35.31 15.73 -5.17
C ALA A 542 -34.48 14.80 -6.06
N TYR A 543 -35.02 14.50 -7.24
CA TYR A 543 -34.31 13.71 -8.25
C TYR A 543 -32.93 14.28 -8.57
N GLY A 544 -31.90 13.47 -8.53
CA GLY A 544 -30.52 13.86 -8.78
C GLY A 544 -29.83 14.59 -7.63
N HIS A 545 -30.54 15.06 -6.63
CA HIS A 545 -29.97 15.81 -5.51
C HIS A 545 -29.75 14.91 -4.27
N SER A 546 -28.57 15.01 -3.67
CA SER A 546 -28.25 14.32 -2.42
C SER A 546 -27.43 15.23 -1.52
N ILE A 547 -27.78 15.27 -0.24
CA ILE A 547 -27.03 15.95 0.82
C ILE A 547 -26.65 14.91 1.85
N TYR A 548 -25.40 14.90 2.29
CA TYR A 548 -24.96 13.97 3.35
C TYR A 548 -24.15 14.67 4.41
N VAL A 549 -24.29 14.16 5.62
CA VAL A 549 -23.49 14.56 6.80
C VAL A 549 -22.96 13.29 7.43
N ASN A 550 -21.66 13.25 7.69
CA ASN A 550 -20.98 12.16 8.36
C ASN A 550 -20.16 12.70 9.53
N GLY A 551 -20.01 11.89 10.58
CA GLY A 551 -19.13 12.20 11.68
C GLY A 551 -18.67 10.96 12.42
N GLY A 552 -17.58 11.11 13.14
CA GLY A 552 -17.04 10.03 13.95
C GLY A 552 -16.06 10.52 15.00
N TRP A 553 -15.97 9.73 16.06
CA TRP A 553 -14.96 9.88 17.10
C TRP A 553 -14.32 8.52 17.36
N TYR A 554 -12.99 8.51 17.49
CA TYR A 554 -12.19 7.30 17.68
C TYR A 554 -11.16 7.51 18.79
N SER A 555 -10.98 6.50 19.61
CA SER A 555 -9.88 6.38 20.56
C SER A 555 -8.95 5.24 20.10
N ARG A 556 -7.99 5.52 19.20
CA ARG A 556 -7.10 4.53 18.62
C ARG A 556 -6.03 4.08 19.60
N LEU A 557 -5.79 2.77 19.67
CA LEU A 557 -4.74 2.20 20.51
C LEU A 557 -3.34 2.52 19.95
N PRO A 558 -2.35 2.76 20.82
CA PRO A 558 -0.96 2.84 20.41
C PRO A 558 -0.47 1.53 19.80
N TYR A 559 0.32 1.61 18.75
CA TYR A 559 0.98 0.45 18.17
C TYR A 559 2.04 -0.13 19.09
N PRO A 560 2.40 -1.42 18.97
CA PRO A 560 3.52 -2.02 19.70
C PRO A 560 4.85 -1.28 19.53
N SER A 561 5.09 -0.63 18.39
CA SER A 561 6.26 0.24 18.18
C SER A 561 6.28 1.49 19.05
N VAL A 562 5.14 1.94 19.54
CA VAL A 562 5.02 3.05 20.49
C VAL A 562 5.18 2.56 21.94
N TRP A 563 4.60 1.39 22.26
CA TRP A 563 4.72 0.79 23.59
C TRP A 563 6.17 0.39 23.93
N PHE A 564 6.97 0.00 22.92
CA PHE A 564 8.37 -0.43 23.05
C PHE A 564 9.27 0.44 22.17
N SER A 565 9.23 1.74 22.36
CA SER A 565 9.90 2.73 21.51
C SER A 565 11.42 2.78 21.70
N SER A 566 11.89 2.45 22.91
CA SER A 566 13.35 2.41 23.20
C SER A 566 14.09 1.35 22.37
N GLY A 567 13.44 0.22 22.06
CA GLY A 567 14.09 -0.93 21.42
C GLY A 567 14.47 -2.02 22.43
N ASN A 568 14.25 -1.80 23.74
CA ASN A 568 14.41 -2.76 24.81
C ASN A 568 13.06 -3.32 25.30
N ASN A 569 13.06 -4.12 26.39
CA ASN A 569 11.85 -4.73 26.98
C ASN A 569 11.08 -3.78 27.93
N GLU A 570 11.47 -2.53 28.02
CA GLU A 570 10.79 -1.52 28.86
C GLU A 570 9.58 -0.95 28.14
N ILE A 571 8.49 -0.80 28.89
CA ILE A 571 7.29 -0.14 28.38
C ILE A 571 7.49 1.38 28.42
N THR A 572 7.28 2.05 27.29
CA THR A 572 7.34 3.50 27.19
C THR A 572 6.33 4.14 28.13
N GLU A 573 6.80 5.07 28.94
CA GLU A 573 5.95 5.80 29.89
C GLU A 573 5.03 6.80 29.18
N ASN A 574 3.94 7.16 29.84
CA ASN A 574 3.00 8.19 29.40
C ASN A 574 2.38 7.99 28.01
N VAL A 575 2.40 6.76 27.49
CA VAL A 575 1.74 6.42 26.23
C VAL A 575 0.22 6.54 26.38
N ARG A 576 -0.41 7.25 25.46
CA ARG A 576 -1.85 7.51 25.43
C ARG A 576 -2.46 7.09 24.11
N ASN A 577 -3.75 6.75 24.14
CA ASN A 577 -4.50 6.56 22.92
C ASN A 577 -4.52 7.85 22.09
N GLU A 578 -4.36 7.71 20.79
CA GLU A 578 -4.68 8.79 19.88
C GLU A 578 -6.20 8.98 19.84
N ARG A 579 -6.66 10.22 19.79
CA ARG A 579 -8.08 10.57 19.72
C ARG A 579 -8.35 11.40 18.48
N ASN A 580 -9.31 10.93 17.70
CA ASN A 580 -9.66 11.56 16.44
C ASN A 580 -11.14 11.92 16.45
N ALA A 581 -11.47 13.16 16.08
CA ALA A 581 -12.84 13.60 15.84
C ALA A 581 -12.90 14.16 14.42
N LEU A 582 -13.87 13.72 13.64
CA LEU A 582 -14.01 14.19 12.26
C LEU A 582 -15.47 14.39 11.88
N GLY A 583 -15.69 15.30 10.94
CA GLY A 583 -16.99 15.62 10.37
C GLY A 583 -16.87 15.96 8.89
N GLU A 584 -17.92 15.64 8.15
CA GLU A 584 -18.06 15.90 6.72
C GLU A 584 -19.46 16.38 6.39
N LEU A 585 -19.55 17.33 5.47
CA LEU A 585 -20.78 17.77 4.85
C LEU A 585 -20.59 17.73 3.33
N GLY A 586 -21.47 17.05 2.60
CA GLY A 586 -21.38 16.95 1.16
C GLY A 586 -22.70 17.17 0.46
N TYR A 587 -22.60 17.68 -0.76
CA TYR A 587 -23.70 17.84 -1.70
C TYR A 587 -23.34 17.20 -3.02
N ARG A 588 -24.25 16.40 -3.58
CA ARG A 588 -24.15 15.74 -4.89
C ARG A 588 -25.34 16.10 -5.74
N PHE A 589 -25.07 16.46 -6.99
CA PHE A 589 -26.08 16.63 -8.01
C PHE A 589 -25.70 15.78 -9.22
N ALA A 590 -26.58 14.88 -9.62
CA ALA A 590 -26.42 14.01 -10.78
C ALA A 590 -27.56 14.21 -11.78
N TRP A 591 -27.22 14.24 -13.07
CA TRP A 591 -28.15 14.30 -14.17
C TRP A 591 -27.74 13.34 -15.29
N ASN A 592 -28.55 13.12 -16.31
CA ASN A 592 -28.35 12.06 -17.31
C ASN A 592 -26.96 12.02 -17.98
N ARG A 593 -26.29 13.17 -18.10
CA ARG A 593 -24.99 13.26 -18.76
C ARG A 593 -23.84 13.72 -17.87
N GLY A 594 -24.07 13.83 -16.57
CA GLY A 594 -23.04 14.35 -15.73
C GLY A 594 -23.38 14.33 -14.25
N GLY A 595 -22.42 14.78 -13.46
CA GLY A 595 -22.58 14.92 -12.02
C GLY A 595 -21.52 15.85 -11.43
N VAL A 596 -21.87 16.47 -10.33
CA VAL A 596 -20.99 17.31 -9.52
C VAL A 596 -21.15 16.88 -8.05
N GLU A 597 -20.04 16.78 -7.36
CA GLU A 597 -20.01 16.53 -5.91
C GLU A 597 -19.06 17.54 -5.24
N VAL A 598 -19.48 18.10 -4.11
CA VAL A 598 -18.66 18.98 -3.27
C VAL A 598 -18.74 18.49 -1.84
N THR A 599 -17.60 18.35 -1.17
CA THR A 599 -17.48 17.89 0.21
C THR A 599 -16.56 18.80 1.01
N GLY A 600 -17.07 19.35 2.11
CA GLY A 600 -16.25 19.97 3.15
C GLY A 600 -15.94 18.97 4.26
N TYR A 601 -14.73 19.00 4.81
CA TYR A 601 -14.32 18.13 5.90
C TYR A 601 -13.51 18.86 6.95
N VAL A 602 -13.56 18.33 8.17
CA VAL A 602 -12.71 18.72 9.29
C VAL A 602 -12.35 17.50 10.11
N ALA A 603 -11.08 17.38 10.50
CA ALA A 603 -10.58 16.31 11.36
C ALA A 603 -9.61 16.90 12.40
N TYR A 604 -9.85 16.63 13.67
CA TYR A 604 -8.98 16.97 14.77
C TYR A 604 -8.31 15.71 15.31
N TRP A 605 -6.99 15.66 15.28
CA TRP A 605 -6.16 14.54 15.67
C TRP A 605 -5.35 14.87 16.90
N LYS A 606 -5.54 14.12 17.97
CA LYS A 606 -4.87 14.31 19.26
C LYS A 606 -3.93 13.16 19.61
N ASN A 607 -2.88 13.50 20.35
CA ASN A 607 -1.92 12.58 20.93
C ASN A 607 -1.21 11.69 19.89
N LYS A 608 -0.89 12.21 18.69
CA LYS A 608 -0.06 11.46 17.74
C LYS A 608 1.30 11.19 18.35
N SER A 609 1.76 9.95 18.16
CA SER A 609 3.12 9.55 18.49
C SER A 609 3.96 9.35 17.22
N MET A 610 5.22 9.76 17.25
CA MET A 610 6.16 9.55 16.17
C MET A 610 7.60 9.41 16.69
N MET A 611 8.42 8.65 15.96
CA MET A 611 9.84 8.47 16.20
C MET A 611 10.63 9.20 15.11
N SER A 612 11.70 9.91 15.49
CA SER A 612 12.64 10.47 14.51
C SER A 612 13.44 9.36 13.82
N ASP A 613 14.04 9.70 12.66
CA ASP A 613 15.15 8.91 12.16
C ASP A 613 16.35 9.02 13.16
N PRO A 614 17.24 8.02 13.23
CA PRO A 614 18.46 8.13 14.02
C PRO A 614 19.30 9.34 13.57
N TYR A 615 19.74 10.15 14.53
CA TYR A 615 20.44 11.39 14.28
C TYR A 615 21.74 11.47 15.07
N LYS A 616 22.82 11.89 14.43
CA LYS A 616 24.10 12.16 15.07
C LYS A 616 24.32 13.68 15.09
N GLN A 617 24.36 14.27 16.27
CA GLN A 617 24.77 15.67 16.42
C GLN A 617 26.24 15.83 16.04
N ALA A 618 26.61 17.01 15.53
CA ALA A 618 27.96 17.28 15.01
C ALA A 618 29.07 16.99 16.03
N ASP A 619 28.82 17.28 17.30
CA ASP A 619 29.80 17.14 18.39
C ASP A 619 29.52 15.97 19.34
N ALA A 620 28.53 15.13 19.04
CA ALA A 620 28.14 14.01 19.89
C ALA A 620 28.90 12.72 19.52
N ILE A 621 29.25 11.94 20.54
CA ILE A 621 29.91 10.64 20.37
C ILE A 621 28.90 9.59 19.90
N GLY A 622 27.59 9.75 20.20
CA GLY A 622 26.53 8.80 19.94
C GLY A 622 25.50 9.25 18.88
N VAL A 623 24.72 8.31 18.42
CA VAL A 623 23.54 8.51 17.57
C VAL A 623 22.31 8.45 18.44
N THR A 624 21.41 9.41 18.35
CA THR A 624 20.20 9.50 19.16
C THR A 624 18.95 9.36 18.30
N LYS A 625 17.84 8.96 18.91
CA LYS A 625 16.50 8.97 18.31
C LYS A 625 15.52 9.64 19.28
N TYR A 626 14.58 10.41 18.75
CA TYR A 626 13.62 11.18 19.54
C TYR A 626 12.24 10.53 19.43
N MET A 627 11.69 10.15 20.58
CA MET A 627 10.31 9.68 20.67
C MET A 627 9.42 10.84 21.09
N VAL A 628 8.57 11.25 20.20
CA VAL A 628 7.58 12.31 20.39
C VAL A 628 6.22 11.67 20.69
N THR A 629 5.55 12.16 21.72
CA THR A 629 4.17 11.79 22.05
C THR A 629 3.34 13.05 22.31
N GLY A 630 2.02 12.98 22.07
CA GLY A 630 1.13 14.09 22.41
C GLY A 630 1.01 15.17 21.35
N LEU A 631 1.47 14.95 20.09
CA LEU A 631 1.24 15.91 19.01
C LEU A 631 -0.23 15.97 18.63
N ASP A 632 -0.76 17.17 18.47
CA ASP A 632 -2.10 17.44 17.97
C ASP A 632 -2.04 18.04 16.58
N ALA A 633 -3.00 17.69 15.70
CA ALA A 633 -3.14 18.29 14.38
C ALA A 633 -4.59 18.60 14.04
N LEU A 634 -4.79 19.65 13.24
CA LEU A 634 -6.08 20.00 12.65
C LEU A 634 -5.96 19.94 11.13
N HIS A 635 -6.83 19.14 10.51
CA HIS A 635 -6.98 19.02 9.07
C HIS A 635 -8.37 19.49 8.67
N TYR A 636 -8.49 20.44 7.75
CA TYR A 636 -9.76 20.80 7.14
C TYR A 636 -9.59 21.14 5.67
N GLY A 637 -10.68 21.07 4.92
CA GLY A 637 -10.61 21.37 3.50
C GLY A 637 -11.91 21.14 2.75
N VAL A 638 -11.85 21.42 1.45
CA VAL A 638 -12.95 21.21 0.50
C VAL A 638 -12.45 20.42 -0.69
N GLU A 639 -13.24 19.46 -1.11
CA GLU A 639 -13.04 18.66 -2.32
C GLU A 639 -14.23 18.85 -3.25
N ALA A 640 -13.94 18.97 -4.55
CA ALA A 640 -14.96 19.03 -5.59
C ALA A 640 -14.60 18.06 -6.72
N GLU A 641 -15.58 17.38 -7.26
CA GLU A 641 -15.46 16.50 -8.43
C GLU A 641 -16.61 16.81 -9.39
N ALA A 642 -16.31 16.75 -10.67
CA ALA A 642 -17.31 16.86 -11.71
C ALA A 642 -16.98 15.94 -12.88
N PHE A 643 -18.01 15.40 -13.51
CA PHE A 643 -17.88 14.74 -14.80
C PHE A 643 -19.03 15.14 -15.72
N TYR A 644 -18.74 15.14 -17.04
CA TYR A 644 -19.72 15.48 -18.05
C TYR A 644 -19.48 14.67 -19.33
N LYS A 645 -20.54 14.09 -19.88
CA LYS A 645 -20.57 13.36 -21.17
C LYS A 645 -21.32 14.20 -22.19
N PRO A 646 -20.68 15.17 -22.87
CA PRO A 646 -21.35 15.99 -23.88
C PRO A 646 -21.87 15.13 -25.04
N ALA A 647 -21.19 14.06 -25.37
CA ALA A 647 -21.57 13.06 -26.34
C ALA A 647 -21.16 11.66 -25.84
N GLU A 648 -21.70 10.59 -26.40
CA GLU A 648 -21.39 9.21 -26.02
C GLU A 648 -19.89 8.83 -26.21
N TRP A 649 -19.26 9.55 -27.16
CA TRP A 649 -17.84 9.32 -27.45
C TRP A 649 -16.89 10.27 -26.70
N VAL A 650 -17.38 11.15 -25.82
CA VAL A 650 -16.58 12.09 -25.03
C VAL A 650 -16.98 12.02 -23.56
N LYS A 651 -16.01 11.83 -22.68
CA LYS A 651 -16.15 11.98 -21.23
C LYS A 651 -15.10 12.96 -20.73
N LEU A 652 -15.54 14.01 -20.05
CA LEU A 652 -14.70 14.99 -19.37
C LEU A 652 -14.84 14.82 -17.88
N SER A 653 -13.75 14.89 -17.13
CA SER A 653 -13.78 14.87 -15.67
C SER A 653 -12.80 15.90 -15.11
N ALA A 654 -13.14 16.50 -13.98
CA ALA A 654 -12.27 17.42 -13.27
C ALA A 654 -12.45 17.25 -11.76
N TYR A 655 -11.39 17.52 -11.01
CA TYR A 655 -11.45 17.56 -9.56
C TYR A 655 -10.56 18.66 -8.99
N ALA A 656 -10.89 19.07 -7.77
CA ALA A 656 -10.07 19.95 -6.94
C ALA A 656 -10.12 19.47 -5.50
N SER A 657 -8.98 19.55 -4.80
CA SER A 657 -8.87 19.32 -3.37
C SER A 657 -8.03 20.44 -2.77
N LEU A 658 -8.61 21.18 -1.84
CA LEU A 658 -8.00 22.31 -1.14
C LEU A 658 -8.04 22.02 0.35
N GLY A 659 -6.90 21.79 0.97
CA GLY A 659 -6.76 21.53 2.40
C GLY A 659 -5.92 22.61 3.09
N ASP A 660 -6.02 22.67 4.41
CA ASP A 660 -5.05 23.31 5.30
C ASP A 660 -4.87 22.40 6.51
N TRP A 661 -3.67 21.85 6.66
CA TRP A 661 -3.33 20.86 7.66
C TRP A 661 -2.16 21.37 8.48
N ARG A 662 -2.35 21.49 9.81
CA ARG A 662 -1.34 22.05 10.70
C ARG A 662 -1.25 21.32 12.02
N TRP A 663 -0.06 21.24 12.54
CA TRP A 663 0.21 20.89 13.93
C TRP A 663 -0.32 22.00 14.87
N LYS A 664 -0.74 21.64 16.09
CA LYS A 664 -1.48 22.54 16.99
C LYS A 664 -0.89 22.66 18.38
N ASN A 665 0.26 22.08 18.62
CA ASN A 665 0.97 22.23 19.89
C ASN A 665 2.46 21.92 19.76
N ASP A 666 3.19 22.37 20.74
CA ASP A 666 4.55 21.96 21.05
C ASP A 666 4.50 20.78 22.02
N VAL A 667 5.54 19.96 22.03
CA VAL A 667 5.63 18.77 22.88
C VAL A 667 7.04 18.58 23.41
N GLU A 668 7.21 17.74 24.42
CA GLU A 668 8.49 17.23 24.87
C GLU A 668 8.75 15.86 24.26
N ALA A 669 9.94 15.67 23.70
CA ALA A 669 10.41 14.40 23.18
C ALA A 669 11.35 13.71 24.17
N VAL A 670 11.26 12.39 24.27
CA VAL A 670 12.23 11.57 24.99
C VAL A 670 13.36 11.20 24.02
N ILE A 671 14.60 11.42 24.45
CA ILE A 671 15.79 11.11 23.69
C ILE A 671 16.33 9.76 24.13
N TYR A 672 16.46 8.83 23.18
CA TYR A 672 17.13 7.54 23.40
C TYR A 672 18.45 7.51 22.66
N ASP A 673 19.48 6.95 23.30
CA ASP A 673 20.70 6.53 22.59
C ASP A 673 20.35 5.38 21.65
N ASN A 674 20.69 5.51 20.38
CA ASN A 674 20.28 4.54 19.35
C ASN A 674 21.05 3.21 19.44
N TYR A 675 22.15 3.17 20.21
CA TYR A 675 22.95 1.98 20.35
C TYR A 675 22.62 1.20 21.63
N SER A 676 22.57 1.89 22.77
CA SER A 676 22.26 1.28 24.07
C SER A 676 20.76 1.11 24.30
N ASP A 677 19.92 1.83 23.56
CA ASP A 677 18.47 1.96 23.76
C ASP A 677 18.07 2.61 25.11
N ASN A 678 19.03 3.21 25.82
CA ASN A 678 18.78 3.89 27.08
C ASN A 678 18.24 5.29 26.84
N GLN A 679 17.36 5.75 27.73
CA GLN A 679 16.95 7.14 27.76
C GLN A 679 18.13 8.01 28.24
N VAL A 680 18.46 9.05 27.47
CA VAL A 680 19.59 9.96 27.75
C VAL A 680 19.14 11.37 28.04
N GLY A 681 17.87 11.70 27.88
CA GLY A 681 17.31 13.02 28.20
C GLY A 681 15.94 13.29 27.60
N THR A 682 15.51 14.54 27.70
CA THR A 682 14.32 15.07 27.01
C THR A 682 14.65 16.40 26.34
N VAL A 683 13.86 16.77 25.34
CA VAL A 683 14.00 18.03 24.59
C VAL A 683 12.64 18.53 24.12
N GLY A 684 12.45 19.87 24.15
CA GLY A 684 11.29 20.49 23.54
C GLY A 684 11.29 20.34 22.01
N VAL A 685 10.13 19.98 21.45
CA VAL A 685 9.91 19.95 19.99
C VAL A 685 8.82 20.97 19.65
N TYR A 686 9.21 21.98 18.90
CA TYR A 686 8.37 23.15 18.61
C TYR A 686 7.70 22.99 17.26
N ALA A 687 6.44 22.48 17.28
CA ALA A 687 5.68 22.12 16.09
C ALA A 687 4.41 22.98 15.88
N ASP A 688 3.99 23.77 16.87
CA ASP A 688 2.74 24.54 16.78
C ASP A 688 2.73 25.48 15.57
N GLY A 689 1.66 25.40 14.76
CA GLY A 689 1.48 26.18 13.55
C GLY A 689 2.17 25.63 12.31
N LEU A 690 3.08 24.66 12.43
CA LEU A 690 3.76 24.08 11.27
C LEU A 690 2.76 23.34 10.37
N PRO A 691 2.90 23.44 9.01
CA PRO A 691 2.09 22.64 8.10
C PRO A 691 2.45 21.15 8.23
N VAL A 692 1.45 20.29 8.13
CA VAL A 692 1.65 18.85 8.01
C VAL A 692 2.21 18.56 6.61
N GLY A 693 3.37 17.90 6.54
CA GLY A 693 4.07 17.60 5.31
C GLY A 693 3.70 16.26 4.68
N GLY A 694 4.36 15.94 3.57
CA GLY A 694 4.30 14.62 2.91
C GLY A 694 3.18 14.45 1.89
N ALA A 695 2.27 15.43 1.73
CA ALA A 695 1.23 15.44 0.69
C ALA A 695 0.85 16.87 0.30
N PRO A 696 0.44 17.12 -0.96
CA PRO A 696 0.03 18.45 -1.41
C PRO A 696 -1.33 18.84 -0.80
N GLN A 697 -1.39 20.04 -0.23
CA GLN A 697 -2.62 20.62 0.30
C GLN A 697 -3.50 21.25 -0.79
N THR A 698 -2.98 21.41 -2.00
CA THR A 698 -3.73 21.80 -3.19
C THR A 698 -3.49 20.79 -4.30
N GLN A 699 -4.56 20.19 -4.78
CA GLN A 699 -4.55 19.29 -5.94
C GLN A 699 -5.67 19.72 -6.89
N VAL A 700 -5.35 19.86 -8.18
CA VAL A 700 -6.34 20.06 -9.24
C VAL A 700 -6.03 19.08 -10.36
N GLY A 701 -7.05 18.45 -10.91
CA GLY A 701 -6.87 17.55 -12.03
C GLY A 701 -8.02 17.62 -13.02
N ALA A 702 -7.70 17.28 -14.26
CA ALA A 702 -8.66 17.16 -15.33
C ALA A 702 -8.33 15.96 -16.22
N SER A 703 -9.34 15.32 -16.77
CA SER A 703 -9.16 14.25 -17.75
C SER A 703 -10.18 14.39 -18.88
N ALA A 704 -9.73 14.00 -20.07
CA ALA A 704 -10.59 13.93 -21.26
C ALA A 704 -10.39 12.56 -21.91
N GLN A 705 -11.48 11.84 -22.10
CA GLN A 705 -11.52 10.54 -22.74
C GLN A 705 -12.36 10.64 -24.01
N PHE A 706 -11.79 10.13 -25.09
CA PHE A 706 -12.41 10.07 -26.40
C PHE A 706 -12.49 8.61 -26.86
N THR A 707 -13.69 8.14 -27.19
CA THR A 707 -13.91 6.83 -27.82
C THR A 707 -14.18 7.02 -29.28
N ILE A 708 -13.29 6.56 -30.13
CA ILE A 708 -13.30 6.79 -31.59
C ILE A 708 -13.80 5.51 -32.28
N PRO A 709 -14.61 5.62 -33.36
CA PRO A 709 -15.00 4.47 -34.15
C PRO A 709 -13.82 3.60 -34.58
N GLY A 710 -14.02 2.29 -34.66
CA GLY A 710 -12.94 1.33 -34.98
C GLY A 710 -12.21 0.77 -33.75
N GLY A 711 -12.72 1.02 -32.54
CA GLY A 711 -12.16 0.47 -31.31
C GLY A 711 -11.01 1.26 -30.69
N PHE A 712 -10.78 2.49 -31.14
CA PHE A 712 -9.76 3.35 -30.57
C PHE A 712 -10.30 4.18 -29.41
N SER A 713 -9.48 4.38 -28.40
CA SER A 713 -9.74 5.35 -27.34
C SER A 713 -8.47 6.12 -26.97
N VAL A 714 -8.63 7.40 -26.62
CA VAL A 714 -7.57 8.28 -26.15
C VAL A 714 -8.01 8.85 -24.81
N CYS A 715 -7.18 8.73 -23.80
CA CYS A 715 -7.41 9.35 -22.50
C CYS A 715 -6.21 10.25 -22.16
N ALA A 716 -6.45 11.54 -21.96
CA ALA A 716 -5.46 12.49 -21.46
C ALA A 716 -5.80 12.87 -20.02
N GLN A 717 -4.80 12.96 -19.16
CA GLN A 717 -4.94 13.30 -17.74
C GLN A 717 -3.90 14.35 -17.38
N TRP A 718 -4.36 15.44 -16.78
CA TRP A 718 -3.53 16.51 -16.28
C TRP A 718 -3.74 16.65 -14.78
N GLN A 719 -2.66 16.89 -14.03
CA GLN A 719 -2.68 17.10 -12.59
C GLN A 719 -1.75 18.26 -12.22
N PHE A 720 -2.21 19.11 -11.32
CA PHE A 720 -1.45 20.18 -10.67
C PHE A 720 -1.39 19.92 -9.16
N ASN A 721 -0.20 20.06 -8.55
CA ASN A 721 0.02 19.94 -7.11
C ASN A 721 0.74 21.19 -6.60
N ASP A 722 0.29 21.72 -5.48
CA ASP A 722 0.87 22.88 -4.81
C ASP A 722 0.67 22.80 -3.30
N ARG A 723 1.31 23.72 -2.57
CA ARG A 723 1.31 23.81 -1.11
C ARG A 723 1.67 22.47 -0.46
N MET A 724 2.68 21.83 -1.00
CA MET A 724 3.28 20.64 -0.44
C MET A 724 4.48 21.05 0.42
N TYR A 725 4.60 20.49 1.61
CA TYR A 725 5.67 20.75 2.53
C TYR A 725 6.47 19.48 2.82
N ALA A 726 7.76 19.66 3.09
CA ALA A 726 8.60 18.59 3.60
C ALA A 726 8.09 18.12 4.97
N GLU A 727 8.27 16.85 5.25
CA GLU A 727 7.97 16.32 6.59
C GLU A 727 9.01 16.87 7.57
N PHE A 728 8.57 17.46 8.70
CA PHE A 728 9.51 17.88 9.71
C PHE A 728 10.13 16.67 10.43
N ASP A 729 11.36 16.83 10.86
CA ASP A 729 12.00 15.86 11.75
C ASP A 729 12.08 16.49 13.15
N PRO A 730 11.66 15.82 14.22
CA PRO A 730 11.74 16.34 15.58
C PRO A 730 13.13 16.87 15.97
N VAL A 731 14.19 16.26 15.44
CA VAL A 731 15.58 16.68 15.75
C VAL A 731 15.94 18.05 15.19
N THR A 732 15.22 18.54 14.18
CA THR A 732 15.45 19.87 13.59
C THR A 732 14.55 20.96 14.19
N ARG A 733 13.72 20.62 15.19
CA ARG A 733 12.70 21.51 15.78
C ARG A 733 12.86 21.71 17.28
N THR A 734 14.10 21.78 17.73
CA THR A 734 14.44 21.87 19.16
C THR A 734 14.68 23.31 19.68
N SER A 735 14.57 24.33 18.82
CA SER A 735 14.64 25.73 19.21
C SER A 735 13.25 26.37 19.29
N SER A 736 12.93 27.04 20.38
CA SER A 736 11.68 27.81 20.55
C SER A 736 11.53 28.96 19.56
N ASP A 737 12.65 29.51 19.11
CA ASP A 737 12.71 30.65 18.20
C ASP A 737 12.52 30.25 16.72
N ASP A 738 12.64 28.96 16.43
CA ASP A 738 12.46 28.45 15.09
C ASP A 738 10.99 28.04 14.86
N ARG A 739 10.23 28.96 14.30
CA ARG A 739 8.83 28.79 13.88
C ARG A 739 8.66 28.82 12.36
N SER A 740 9.78 28.76 11.63
CA SER A 740 9.75 28.77 10.18
C SER A 740 8.99 27.56 9.65
N PRO A 741 8.11 27.70 8.65
CA PRO A 741 7.46 26.54 8.05
C PRO A 741 8.51 25.61 7.44
N SER A 742 8.24 24.31 7.45
CA SER A 742 9.06 23.34 6.74
C SER A 742 9.19 23.72 5.26
N TYR A 743 10.29 23.31 4.63
CA TYR A 743 10.57 23.62 3.22
C TYR A 743 9.34 23.36 2.36
N ARG A 744 8.88 24.41 1.68
CA ARG A 744 7.75 24.30 0.74
C ARG A 744 8.27 23.78 -0.59
N ILE A 745 7.84 22.59 -0.94
CA ILE A 745 8.16 21.94 -2.21
C ILE A 745 7.51 22.72 -3.36
N PRO A 746 8.27 23.02 -4.44
CA PRO A 746 7.75 23.75 -5.59
C PRO A 746 6.51 23.08 -6.19
N SER A 747 5.57 23.89 -6.67
CA SER A 747 4.40 23.42 -7.41
C SER A 747 4.80 22.77 -8.74
N TYR A 748 4.02 21.81 -9.20
CA TYR A 748 4.31 21.10 -10.44
C TYR A 748 3.06 20.63 -11.17
N HIS A 749 3.22 20.42 -12.49
CA HIS A 749 2.21 19.88 -13.38
C HIS A 749 2.68 18.54 -13.95
N LEU A 750 1.76 17.59 -14.00
CA LEU A 750 1.99 16.30 -14.68
C LEU A 750 0.93 16.12 -15.76
N LEU A 751 1.36 15.69 -16.93
CA LEU A 751 0.49 15.31 -18.03
C LEU A 751 0.77 13.85 -18.40
N GLY A 752 -0.29 13.03 -18.44
CA GLY A 752 -0.24 11.66 -18.93
C GLY A 752 -1.26 11.47 -20.06
N ALA A 753 -1.00 10.50 -20.93
CA ALA A 753 -1.94 10.10 -21.95
C ALA A 753 -1.85 8.59 -22.22
N THR A 754 -3.00 7.99 -22.53
CA THR A 754 -3.10 6.60 -22.95
C THR A 754 -3.80 6.55 -24.31
N LEU A 755 -3.18 5.90 -25.29
CA LEU A 755 -3.78 5.52 -26.56
C LEU A 755 -4.05 4.03 -26.50
N GLN A 756 -5.28 3.63 -26.77
CA GLN A 756 -5.69 2.23 -26.74
C GLN A 756 -6.48 1.88 -28.02
N TRP A 757 -6.24 0.68 -28.52
CA TRP A 757 -7.10 0.03 -29.50
C TRP A 757 -7.63 -1.27 -28.91
N SER A 758 -8.94 -1.55 -29.11
CA SER A 758 -9.59 -2.76 -28.64
C SER A 758 -10.50 -3.32 -29.73
N GLY A 759 -10.27 -4.54 -30.14
CA GLY A 759 -11.01 -5.20 -31.21
C GLY A 759 -11.36 -6.65 -30.88
N VAL A 760 -12.43 -7.17 -31.46
CA VAL A 760 -12.80 -8.58 -31.36
C VAL A 760 -12.10 -9.35 -32.48
N ILE A 761 -11.28 -10.33 -32.10
CA ILE A 761 -10.57 -11.21 -33.02
C ILE A 761 -11.12 -12.63 -32.88
N GLY A 762 -11.67 -13.16 -33.98
CA GLY A 762 -12.18 -14.53 -34.00
C GLY A 762 -13.55 -14.73 -33.33
N LYS A 763 -14.34 -15.62 -33.87
CA LYS A 763 -15.55 -16.12 -33.21
C LYS A 763 -15.19 -17.48 -32.64
N VAL A 764 -15.31 -17.67 -31.33
CA VAL A 764 -15.20 -19.02 -30.74
C VAL A 764 -16.44 -19.83 -31.15
N ALA A 765 -16.26 -20.75 -32.05
CA ALA A 765 -17.26 -21.73 -32.41
C ALA A 765 -17.38 -22.76 -31.25
N GLY A 766 -18.27 -22.54 -30.31
CA GLY A 766 -18.57 -23.47 -29.24
C GLY A 766 -20.08 -23.52 -29.01
N LYS A 767 -20.72 -24.66 -29.28
CA LYS A 767 -22.09 -24.96 -28.83
C LYS A 767 -22.05 -25.01 -27.29
N CYS A 768 -22.53 -23.98 -26.64
CA CYS A 768 -23.00 -24.09 -25.26
C CYS A 768 -24.50 -24.38 -25.32
N GLU A 769 -24.86 -25.62 -25.07
CA GLU A 769 -26.25 -26.00 -24.82
C GLU A 769 -26.82 -25.24 -23.64
N GLN A 770 -27.93 -24.59 -23.85
CA GLN A 770 -28.71 -23.90 -22.83
C GLN A 770 -29.26 -24.93 -21.86
N VAL A 771 -28.88 -24.89 -20.59
CA VAL A 771 -29.62 -25.53 -19.51
C VAL A 771 -30.32 -24.42 -18.74
N GLY A 772 -31.68 -24.45 -18.82
CA GLY A 772 -32.55 -23.81 -17.88
C GLY A 772 -33.07 -22.43 -18.29
N THR A 773 -34.32 -22.46 -18.73
CA THR A 773 -35.25 -21.34 -18.88
C THR A 773 -35.43 -20.53 -17.58
N ALA A 774 -35.18 -19.23 -17.59
CA ALA A 774 -36.07 -18.16 -17.16
C ALA A 774 -35.29 -16.84 -17.00
N ALA A 775 -35.76 -15.90 -17.73
CA ALA A 775 -35.87 -14.47 -17.52
C ALA A 775 -35.36 -13.66 -18.71
N ARG A 776 -36.29 -13.31 -19.53
CA ARG A 776 -36.16 -12.19 -20.49
C ARG A 776 -36.16 -10.91 -19.68
N THR A 777 -35.14 -10.09 -19.86
CA THR A 777 -35.19 -8.65 -20.23
C THR A 777 -33.78 -8.04 -19.99
N GLY A 778 -33.27 -7.33 -20.97
CA GLY A 778 -32.00 -6.57 -20.83
C GLY A 778 -30.92 -7.04 -21.81
N GLY A 779 -30.96 -6.52 -23.03
CA GLY A 779 -30.10 -6.91 -24.13
C GLY A 779 -28.60 -6.78 -23.86
N PHE A 780 -27.89 -7.86 -24.12
CA PHE A 780 -26.58 -7.91 -24.75
C PHE A 780 -26.47 -9.25 -25.46
N GLY A 781 -26.91 -9.28 -26.68
CA GLY A 781 -26.58 -10.31 -27.66
C GLY A 781 -25.15 -10.12 -28.12
N ALA A 782 -24.19 -10.49 -27.31
CA ALA A 782 -22.79 -10.45 -27.71
C ALA A 782 -22.43 -11.76 -28.37
N GLY A 783 -22.01 -11.72 -29.61
CA GLY A 783 -21.27 -12.79 -30.25
C GLY A 783 -20.01 -13.07 -29.41
N LYS A 784 -19.84 -14.32 -28.94
CA LYS A 784 -18.66 -14.76 -28.19
C LYS A 784 -17.43 -14.63 -29.08
N GLY A 785 -16.60 -13.62 -28.84
CA GLY A 785 -15.34 -13.44 -29.55
C GLY A 785 -14.24 -13.05 -28.56
N CYS A 786 -13.02 -13.44 -28.85
CA CYS A 786 -11.84 -13.03 -28.13
C CYS A 786 -11.60 -11.54 -28.36
N ARG A 787 -11.36 -10.78 -27.31
CA ARG A 787 -11.00 -9.36 -27.42
C ARG A 787 -9.50 -9.21 -27.29
N LEU A 788 -8.89 -8.49 -28.22
CA LEU A 788 -7.51 -8.04 -28.16
C LEU A 788 -7.50 -6.55 -27.85
N THR A 789 -6.73 -6.14 -26.86
CA THR A 789 -6.48 -4.75 -26.53
C THR A 789 -4.99 -4.46 -26.60
N VAL A 790 -4.60 -3.40 -27.32
CA VAL A 790 -3.23 -2.90 -27.40
C VAL A 790 -3.25 -1.46 -26.91
N PHE A 791 -2.30 -1.10 -26.06
CA PHE A 791 -2.21 0.27 -25.57
C PHE A 791 -0.78 0.75 -25.36
N VAL A 792 -0.64 2.06 -25.43
CA VAL A 792 0.56 2.82 -25.09
C VAL A 792 0.18 3.89 -24.10
N THR A 793 0.88 3.93 -22.97
CA THR A 793 0.71 4.97 -21.94
C THR A 793 1.99 5.77 -21.84
N GLY A 794 1.88 7.10 -21.84
CA GLY A 794 2.95 8.02 -21.51
C GLY A 794 2.64 8.74 -20.23
N ASP A 795 3.56 8.71 -19.28
CA ASP A 795 3.47 9.44 -18.01
C ASP A 795 4.50 10.57 -17.99
N ASN A 796 4.17 11.68 -17.31
CA ASN A 796 4.97 12.89 -17.24
C ASN A 796 5.47 13.37 -18.62
N LEU A 797 4.54 13.50 -19.57
CA LEU A 797 4.84 13.88 -20.97
C LEU A 797 5.53 15.25 -21.10
N LEU A 798 5.35 16.11 -20.12
CA LEU A 798 6.01 17.43 -20.05
C LEU A 798 7.46 17.33 -19.56
N ASP A 799 7.89 16.16 -19.13
CA ASP A 799 9.21 15.92 -18.52
C ASP A 799 9.51 16.79 -17.30
N THR A 800 8.47 17.13 -16.55
CA THR A 800 8.58 17.97 -15.35
C THR A 800 9.52 17.32 -14.33
N ILE A 801 10.50 18.08 -13.83
CA ILE A 801 11.31 17.69 -12.67
C ILE A 801 10.52 18.09 -11.43
N TYR A 802 10.19 17.12 -10.58
CA TYR A 802 9.37 17.35 -9.40
C TYR A 802 9.81 16.48 -8.23
N ILE A 803 9.48 16.94 -7.03
CA ILE A 803 9.75 16.24 -5.79
C ILE A 803 8.47 15.51 -5.37
N GLU A 804 8.57 14.20 -5.16
CA GLU A 804 7.45 13.40 -4.67
C GLU A 804 7.25 13.54 -3.16
N ARG A 805 8.32 13.55 -2.39
CA ARG A 805 8.29 13.62 -0.92
C ARG A 805 9.69 13.84 -0.38
N GLY A 806 9.81 14.35 0.84
CA GLY A 806 11.11 14.45 1.49
C GLY A 806 11.03 15.03 2.89
N LYS A 807 12.19 15.05 3.54
CA LYS A 807 12.36 15.57 4.89
C LYS A 807 12.94 16.95 4.87
N ASP A 808 12.47 17.74 5.82
CA ASP A 808 12.94 19.08 6.10
C ASP A 808 14.36 19.04 6.69
N GLY A 809 15.17 19.96 6.29
CA GLY A 809 16.49 20.16 6.88
C GLY A 809 16.50 21.28 7.91
N ALA A 810 17.62 21.46 8.61
CA ALA A 810 17.75 22.46 9.67
C ALA A 810 17.62 23.91 9.18
N ALA A 811 17.88 24.20 7.91
CA ALA A 811 17.75 25.54 7.33
C ALA A 811 16.38 25.78 6.66
N HIS A 812 15.51 24.76 6.59
CA HIS A 812 14.18 24.82 5.95
C HIS A 812 14.19 25.30 4.50
N ASP A 813 15.26 24.97 3.77
CA ASP A 813 15.52 25.37 2.40
C ASP A 813 15.84 24.17 1.49
N LEU A 814 15.97 24.44 0.18
CA LEU A 814 16.31 23.40 -0.80
C LEU A 814 17.69 22.76 -0.57
N ALA A 815 18.63 23.51 -0.03
CA ALA A 815 20.00 23.02 0.18
C ALA A 815 20.07 21.99 1.30
N SER A 816 19.35 22.21 2.38
CA SER A 816 19.26 21.30 3.52
C SER A 816 18.23 20.19 3.32
N PHE A 817 17.25 20.36 2.42
CA PHE A 817 16.22 19.37 2.09
C PHE A 817 16.81 18.08 1.49
N ARG A 818 16.20 16.94 1.83
CA ARG A 818 16.50 15.63 1.23
C ARG A 818 15.21 14.93 0.85
N GLY A 819 15.13 14.46 -0.43
CA GLY A 819 13.87 13.92 -0.94
C GLY A 819 13.99 12.84 -2.00
N TYR A 820 12.82 12.32 -2.38
CA TYR A 820 12.62 11.45 -3.52
C TYR A 820 12.08 12.28 -4.70
N TRP A 821 12.71 12.11 -5.84
CA TRP A 821 12.39 12.83 -7.06
C TRP A 821 11.57 11.94 -7.97
N GLY A 822 10.52 12.52 -8.56
CA GLY A 822 9.62 11.81 -9.43
C GLY A 822 10.25 11.39 -10.76
N PHE A 823 9.64 10.40 -11.38
CA PHE A 823 10.11 9.87 -12.67
C PHE A 823 9.98 10.92 -13.77
N GLY A 824 10.92 10.90 -14.71
CA GLY A 824 10.85 11.66 -15.94
C GLY A 824 9.76 11.15 -16.88
N ARG A 825 9.75 11.72 -18.09
CA ARG A 825 8.90 11.22 -19.16
C ARG A 825 9.17 9.73 -19.36
N ASN A 826 8.12 8.94 -19.28
CA ASN A 826 8.24 7.50 -19.45
C ASN A 826 7.06 6.95 -20.24
N PHE A 827 7.30 5.80 -20.88
CA PHE A 827 6.32 5.13 -21.72
C PHE A 827 6.20 3.67 -21.31
N SER A 828 4.98 3.14 -21.37
CA SER A 828 4.70 1.73 -21.23
C SER A 828 3.80 1.24 -22.35
N PHE A 829 4.00 -0.02 -22.74
CA PHE A 829 3.30 -0.70 -23.82
C PHE A 829 2.59 -1.90 -23.22
N GLY A 830 1.38 -2.17 -23.66
CA GLY A 830 0.62 -3.30 -23.18
C GLY A 830 -0.17 -4.00 -24.29
N LEU A 831 -0.26 -5.32 -24.13
CA LEU A 831 -1.09 -6.20 -24.91
C LEU A 831 -1.96 -7.00 -23.94
N ARG A 832 -3.27 -7.04 -24.17
CA ARG A 832 -4.22 -7.82 -23.38
C ARG A 832 -5.15 -8.61 -24.27
N PHE A 833 -5.39 -9.84 -23.84
CA PHE A 833 -6.30 -10.76 -24.48
C PHE A 833 -7.36 -11.19 -23.46
N SER A 834 -8.66 -11.08 -23.80
CA SER A 834 -9.75 -11.48 -22.91
C SER A 834 -10.82 -12.27 -23.65
N LEU A 835 -11.40 -13.27 -22.95
CA LEU A 835 -12.44 -14.20 -23.40
C LEU A 835 -13.71 -14.04 -22.55
#